data_cc3818cce128461093567fb8c754384c
#
_entry.id   cc3818cce128461093567fb8c754384c
#
_cell.length_a   1.000
_cell.length_b   1.000
_cell.length_c   1.000
_cell.angle_alpha   90.00
_cell.angle_beta   90.00
_cell.angle_gamma   90.00
#
_symmetry.space_group_name_H-M   'P 1'
#
loop_
_entity.id
_entity.type
_entity.pdbx_description
1 polymer ?
#
loop_
_entity_poly.entity_id
_entity_poly.type
_entity_poly.pdbx_seq_one_letter_code
_entity_poly.pdbx_strand_id
1 'polypeptide(L)'
;MKHIIIGGVAGGATAAARIRRTDEKAEIFLLEKGKYISYANCGLPYYIGGTIAEREKLFMQTPASFAKRFNIDVRVENEVIGIDTTKKRVEVRHADGSTYTENYDKMLLSPGASPVRPPLKGIEIEGIFTLRNIEDTDRIKEHISSHRIGSTVIVGAGFIGLEMAENLHRTGAEVSVVEMGNQVMAPVDFSIAAHVHQHLSQKGIKLYLERSVERFERQGEKIEVFFSTGESITTDIVLLSIGVHPETTLAKAAGLKIGETGGIWVDDYLQTSATDVYAVGDAIEFPHPLTGKPWLNYLANPANRQGRIAADNMVFGNTTKYEGAIGTSIAKVFDMTVASTGLAAKRLKQSGIPYASSTTHSASHAGYYPDALPLTIKLTFDPASGKLYGGQCVGYEGVDKRIDQIALIIKNGGTVYDLMKVEHTYAPPFSSAKDPIAIAGYTANNIISGAMPIVTWRQIAGADLSDILLLDVRIREEHAFGAIPGSVNIPLEELRSRLGELPHNKAIYVYCAVGLRGYLAVKILTGHGFRNVKNLSSGYKTYSTAIEPIVTRTAATAMDRRMDTDTRLGSKRMKTLRIDACGLQCPGPVMKIKQAIDSITEGERIEIVATDAGFSRDAQAWCDTTGNRLISNSEEKGKYTVIIEKGSSGASTMPLEHDSKGKTLIMFSDDLDKALATFVLANGAAATGQPVTIFFTFWGLSRPEKGLQ
;
A
#
# COMPACT_ATOMS: atom_id res chain seq x y z
N MET A 1 -27.86 33.59 16.81
CA MET A 1 -26.52 33.40 17.45
C MET A 1 -25.45 33.80 16.44
N LYS A 2 -24.37 34.39 16.93
CA LYS A 2 -23.20 34.74 16.14
C LYS A 2 -22.11 33.71 16.27
N HIS A 3 -21.75 33.11 15.15
CA HIS A 3 -20.72 32.05 15.07
C HIS A 3 -19.48 32.59 14.36
N ILE A 4 -18.31 32.40 14.96
CA ILE A 4 -17.02 32.66 14.30
C ILE A 4 -16.34 31.35 14.00
N ILE A 5 -15.93 31.14 12.75
CA ILE A 5 -15.18 30.00 12.27
C ILE A 5 -13.78 30.48 11.87
N ILE A 6 -12.74 29.93 12.47
CA ILE A 6 -11.33 30.27 12.18
C ILE A 6 -10.71 29.13 11.35
N GLY A 7 -10.37 29.44 10.11
CA GLY A 7 -9.88 28.50 9.11
C GLY A 7 -10.98 27.99 8.16
N GLY A 8 -10.77 28.18 6.86
CA GLY A 8 -11.80 28.03 5.81
C GLY A 8 -11.65 26.79 4.92
N VAL A 9 -10.90 25.73 5.32
CA VAL A 9 -10.73 24.55 4.50
C VAL A 9 -11.65 23.40 4.99
N ALA A 10 -11.18 22.18 5.15
CA ALA A 10 -12.03 20.99 5.37
C ALA A 10 -13.03 21.13 6.52
N GLY A 11 -12.55 21.21 7.76
CA GLY A 11 -13.41 21.25 8.96
C GLY A 11 -14.23 22.52 9.07
N GLY A 12 -13.58 23.68 8.90
CA GLY A 12 -14.23 24.98 9.05
C GLY A 12 -15.28 25.28 7.98
N ALA A 13 -14.96 25.06 6.70
CA ALA A 13 -15.92 25.26 5.61
C ALA A 13 -17.15 24.31 5.75
N THR A 14 -16.89 23.04 6.14
CA THR A 14 -17.97 22.09 6.41
C THR A 14 -18.85 22.54 7.56
N ALA A 15 -18.26 23.01 8.66
CA ALA A 15 -19.00 23.50 9.82
C ALA A 15 -19.82 24.74 9.48
N ALA A 16 -19.24 25.74 8.82
CA ALA A 16 -19.91 26.96 8.41
C ALA A 16 -21.15 26.68 7.54
N ALA A 17 -20.98 25.84 6.51
CA ALA A 17 -22.08 25.41 5.66
C ALA A 17 -23.13 24.56 6.42
N ARG A 18 -22.72 23.79 7.44
CA ARG A 18 -23.63 22.99 8.26
C ARG A 18 -24.43 23.88 9.20
N ILE A 19 -23.84 24.83 9.88
CA ILE A 19 -24.52 25.80 10.75
C ILE A 19 -25.63 26.49 9.97
N ARG A 20 -25.36 27.01 8.77
CA ARG A 20 -26.38 27.66 7.94
C ARG A 20 -27.55 26.75 7.60
N ARG A 21 -27.29 25.46 7.30
CA ARG A 21 -28.36 24.49 7.01
C ARG A 21 -29.20 24.10 8.23
N THR A 22 -28.67 24.31 9.44
CA THR A 22 -29.37 23.98 10.69
C THR A 22 -30.00 25.22 11.37
N ASP A 23 -29.44 26.39 11.12
CA ASP A 23 -29.97 27.70 11.59
C ASP A 23 -29.84 28.75 10.47
N GLU A 24 -30.92 28.96 9.75
CA GLU A 24 -30.97 29.96 8.66
C GLU A 24 -30.79 31.38 9.14
N LYS A 25 -31.07 31.69 10.42
CA LYS A 25 -30.97 33.02 11.01
C LYS A 25 -29.65 33.30 11.71
N ALA A 26 -28.75 32.30 11.77
CA ALA A 26 -27.45 32.47 12.39
C ALA A 26 -26.61 33.54 11.66
N GLU A 27 -25.90 34.34 12.40
CA GLU A 27 -24.85 35.22 11.89
C GLU A 27 -23.54 34.44 11.88
N ILE A 28 -22.94 34.25 10.69
CA ILE A 28 -21.78 33.35 10.53
C ILE A 28 -20.64 34.10 9.87
N PHE A 29 -19.48 34.13 10.54
CA PHE A 29 -18.23 34.70 10.04
C PHE A 29 -17.23 33.54 9.80
N LEU A 30 -16.65 33.51 8.61
CA LEU A 30 -15.54 32.64 8.27
C LEU A 30 -14.29 33.48 8.06
N LEU A 31 -13.32 33.33 8.99
CA LEU A 31 -12.06 34.06 8.96
C LEU A 31 -10.94 33.15 8.48
N GLU A 32 -10.28 33.53 7.38
CA GLU A 32 -9.20 32.77 6.79
C GLU A 32 -7.98 33.67 6.57
N LYS A 33 -6.80 33.25 7.07
CA LYS A 33 -5.57 34.03 6.92
C LYS A 33 -5.01 34.02 5.49
N GLY A 34 -5.29 32.95 4.72
CA GLY A 34 -4.91 32.83 3.33
C GLY A 34 -5.92 33.48 2.38
N LYS A 35 -5.61 33.43 1.09
CA LYS A 35 -6.47 33.99 0.01
C LYS A 35 -7.62 33.06 -0.37
N TYR A 36 -7.55 31.79 -0.01
CA TYR A 36 -8.42 30.72 -0.54
C TYR A 36 -9.09 29.93 0.57
N ILE A 37 -10.35 29.57 0.34
CA ILE A 37 -11.12 28.66 1.17
C ILE A 37 -11.53 27.43 0.37
N SER A 38 -11.96 26.36 1.04
CA SER A 38 -12.64 25.22 0.42
C SER A 38 -11.94 24.69 -0.84
N TYR A 39 -10.64 24.49 -0.77
CA TYR A 39 -9.85 23.92 -1.88
C TYR A 39 -9.43 22.48 -1.61
N ALA A 40 -9.12 21.75 -2.69
CA ALA A 40 -8.70 20.36 -2.68
C ALA A 40 -7.23 20.22 -2.25
N ASN A 41 -6.96 20.23 -0.93
CA ASN A 41 -5.61 20.11 -0.37
C ASN A 41 -4.88 18.85 -0.88
N CYS A 42 -5.59 17.71 -0.94
CA CYS A 42 -5.03 16.46 -1.48
C CYS A 42 -4.83 16.48 -3.01
N GLY A 43 -5.32 17.51 -3.71
CA GLY A 43 -5.13 17.69 -5.16
C GLY A 43 -3.83 18.40 -5.54
N LEU A 44 -3.15 19.03 -4.58
CA LEU A 44 -2.00 19.88 -4.82
C LEU A 44 -0.83 19.15 -5.50
N PRO A 45 -0.41 17.95 -5.06
CA PRO A 45 0.63 17.17 -5.74
C PRO A 45 0.26 16.85 -7.20
N TYR A 46 -1.00 16.49 -7.45
CA TYR A 46 -1.50 16.12 -8.78
C TYR A 46 -1.60 17.30 -9.74
N TYR A 47 -1.82 18.51 -9.21
CA TYR A 47 -1.75 19.73 -10.00
C TYR A 47 -0.29 20.10 -10.33
N ILE A 48 0.64 19.94 -9.40
CA ILE A 48 2.08 20.14 -9.64
C ILE A 48 2.55 19.23 -10.77
N GLY A 49 2.20 17.94 -10.73
CA GLY A 49 2.58 16.94 -11.74
C GLY A 49 1.74 16.97 -13.02
N GLY A 50 0.76 17.88 -13.14
CA GLY A 50 -0.04 18.06 -14.35
C GLY A 50 -1.18 17.05 -14.56
N THR A 51 -1.41 16.12 -13.63
CA THR A 51 -2.58 15.21 -13.67
C THR A 51 -3.89 16.02 -13.55
N ILE A 52 -3.92 17.01 -12.66
CA ILE A 52 -4.94 18.07 -12.66
C ILE A 52 -4.36 19.22 -13.48
N ALA A 53 -4.89 19.42 -14.68
CA ALA A 53 -4.32 20.40 -15.62
C ALA A 53 -4.70 21.84 -15.27
N GLU A 54 -5.91 22.07 -14.79
CA GLU A 54 -6.49 23.37 -14.55
C GLU A 54 -6.46 23.70 -13.04
N ARG A 55 -5.83 24.84 -12.69
CA ARG A 55 -5.70 25.30 -11.30
C ARG A 55 -7.06 25.52 -10.62
N GLU A 56 -8.02 25.99 -11.40
CA GLU A 56 -9.38 26.32 -10.95
C GLU A 56 -10.14 25.09 -10.44
N LYS A 57 -9.78 23.88 -10.91
CA LYS A 57 -10.37 22.62 -10.42
C LYS A 57 -9.97 22.27 -8.97
N LEU A 58 -8.95 22.93 -8.44
CA LEU A 58 -8.60 22.81 -7.03
C LEU A 58 -9.61 23.49 -6.11
N PHE A 59 -10.37 24.45 -6.60
CA PHE A 59 -11.30 25.23 -5.77
C PHE A 59 -12.70 24.61 -5.79
N MET A 60 -13.11 24.04 -4.68
CA MET A 60 -14.49 23.55 -4.53
C MET A 60 -15.48 24.70 -4.45
N GLN A 61 -15.10 25.79 -3.77
CA GLN A 61 -15.84 27.06 -3.68
C GLN A 61 -14.85 28.22 -3.65
N THR A 62 -15.19 29.32 -4.31
CA THR A 62 -14.51 30.60 -4.09
C THR A 62 -15.12 31.30 -2.88
N PRO A 63 -14.43 32.28 -2.23
CA PRO A 63 -15.00 33.06 -1.14
C PRO A 63 -16.34 33.70 -1.52
N ALA A 64 -16.44 34.29 -2.69
CA ALA A 64 -17.67 34.96 -3.17
C ALA A 64 -18.81 33.93 -3.42
N SER A 65 -18.52 32.81 -4.03
CA SER A 65 -19.53 31.76 -4.29
C SER A 65 -20.03 31.13 -2.99
N PHE A 66 -19.14 30.91 -2.02
CA PHE A 66 -19.47 30.36 -0.71
C PHE A 66 -20.32 31.34 0.11
N ALA A 67 -19.90 32.62 0.16
CA ALA A 67 -20.64 33.67 0.81
C ALA A 67 -22.07 33.80 0.26
N LYS A 68 -22.21 33.89 -1.07
CA LYS A 68 -23.51 33.98 -1.74
C LYS A 68 -24.40 32.78 -1.52
N ARG A 69 -23.84 31.57 -1.62
CA ARG A 69 -24.61 30.30 -1.51
C ARG A 69 -25.12 30.06 -0.11
N PHE A 70 -24.31 30.37 0.90
CA PHE A 70 -24.59 30.04 2.30
C PHE A 70 -24.90 31.23 3.16
N ASN A 71 -24.99 32.45 2.58
CA ASN A 71 -25.20 33.71 3.32
C ASN A 71 -24.27 33.79 4.54
N ILE A 72 -22.96 33.68 4.30
CA ILE A 72 -21.88 33.70 5.30
C ILE A 72 -20.99 34.89 5.01
N ASP A 73 -20.57 35.65 6.02
CA ASP A 73 -19.53 36.67 5.90
C ASP A 73 -18.15 35.96 5.84
N VAL A 74 -17.62 35.85 4.61
CA VAL A 74 -16.33 35.18 4.33
C VAL A 74 -15.26 36.24 4.19
N ARG A 75 -14.31 36.26 5.13
CA ARG A 75 -13.20 37.19 5.16
C ARG A 75 -11.89 36.44 4.99
N VAL A 76 -11.34 36.47 3.78
CA VAL A 76 -9.99 35.98 3.45
C VAL A 76 -8.96 37.07 3.71
N GLU A 77 -7.68 36.67 3.86
CA GLU A 77 -6.58 37.58 4.25
C GLU A 77 -6.86 38.31 5.59
N ASN A 78 -7.59 37.62 6.47
CA ASN A 78 -7.98 38.09 7.79
C ASN A 78 -7.49 37.09 8.85
N GLU A 79 -6.33 37.38 9.42
CA GLU A 79 -5.71 36.53 10.41
C GLU A 79 -6.21 36.81 11.82
N VAL A 80 -6.78 35.83 12.50
CA VAL A 80 -7.08 35.95 13.93
C VAL A 80 -5.76 35.86 14.70
N ILE A 81 -5.41 36.94 15.39
CA ILE A 81 -4.16 37.10 16.14
C ILE A 81 -4.34 36.98 17.66
N GLY A 82 -5.57 37.08 18.16
CA GLY A 82 -5.89 37.00 19.58
C GLY A 82 -7.31 36.49 19.82
N ILE A 83 -7.49 35.77 20.93
CA ILE A 83 -8.80 35.29 21.41
C ILE A 83 -8.91 35.62 22.89
N ASP A 84 -9.95 36.32 23.27
CA ASP A 84 -10.38 36.53 24.65
C ASP A 84 -11.64 35.68 24.91
N THR A 85 -11.44 34.52 25.50
CA THR A 85 -12.52 33.56 25.78
C THR A 85 -13.49 34.04 26.86
N THR A 86 -13.04 34.91 27.74
CA THR A 86 -13.88 35.50 28.81
C THR A 86 -14.83 36.56 28.29
N LYS A 87 -14.32 37.45 27.40
CA LYS A 87 -15.12 38.48 26.77
C LYS A 87 -15.79 38.02 25.49
N LYS A 88 -15.56 36.77 25.08
CA LYS A 88 -16.07 36.16 23.83
C LYS A 88 -15.80 37.02 22.61
N ARG A 89 -14.54 37.41 22.39
CA ARG A 89 -14.12 38.21 21.25
C ARG A 89 -12.81 37.71 20.65
N VAL A 90 -12.65 37.94 19.35
CA VAL A 90 -11.40 37.71 18.63
C VAL A 90 -10.82 39.05 18.14
N GLU A 91 -9.50 39.14 18.09
CA GLU A 91 -8.76 40.19 17.44
C GLU A 91 -8.29 39.71 16.08
N VAL A 92 -8.56 40.45 15.03
CA VAL A 92 -8.31 40.11 13.64
C VAL A 92 -7.39 41.11 12.99
N ARG A 93 -6.39 40.65 12.26
CA ARG A 93 -5.47 41.50 11.49
C ARG A 93 -5.72 41.30 9.99
N HIS A 94 -5.94 42.39 9.28
CA HIS A 94 -5.99 42.44 7.82
C HIS A 94 -4.60 42.31 7.18
N ALA A 95 -4.55 42.00 5.89
CA ALA A 95 -3.31 41.96 5.11
C ALA A 95 -2.58 43.32 5.06
N ASP A 96 -3.28 44.43 5.17
CA ASP A 96 -2.69 45.79 5.24
C ASP A 96 -2.11 46.13 6.63
N GLY A 97 -2.22 45.22 7.61
CA GLY A 97 -1.73 45.38 8.97
C GLY A 97 -2.74 46.03 9.93
N SER A 98 -3.88 46.57 9.45
CA SER A 98 -4.94 47.08 10.31
C SER A 98 -5.60 45.98 11.15
N THR A 99 -6.06 46.34 12.35
CA THR A 99 -6.71 45.38 13.25
C THR A 99 -8.12 45.82 13.62
N TYR A 100 -8.99 44.85 13.88
CA TYR A 100 -10.33 45.02 14.40
C TYR A 100 -10.73 43.90 15.34
N THR A 101 -11.82 44.01 16.04
CA THR A 101 -12.35 42.99 16.93
C THR A 101 -13.74 42.54 16.50
N GLU A 102 -14.03 41.24 16.67
CA GLU A 102 -15.35 40.66 16.49
C GLU A 102 -15.77 39.89 17.75
N ASN A 103 -17.03 40.05 18.14
CA ASN A 103 -17.61 39.28 19.23
C ASN A 103 -18.25 37.99 18.68
N TYR A 104 -18.37 36.98 19.52
CA TYR A 104 -19.04 35.72 19.17
C TYR A 104 -19.91 35.19 20.30
N ASP A 105 -20.94 34.42 19.96
CA ASP A 105 -21.65 33.58 20.90
C ASP A 105 -20.95 32.22 21.02
N LYS A 106 -20.58 31.61 19.88
CA LYS A 106 -19.81 30.40 19.79
C LYS A 106 -18.73 30.49 18.71
N MET A 107 -17.63 29.78 18.94
CA MET A 107 -16.46 29.82 18.04
C MET A 107 -15.97 28.42 17.70
N LEU A 108 -15.49 28.23 16.47
CA LEU A 108 -14.83 27.02 16.00
C LEU A 108 -13.40 27.31 15.55
N LEU A 109 -12.44 26.58 16.10
CA LEU A 109 -11.04 26.58 15.67
C LEU A 109 -10.79 25.44 14.68
N SER A 110 -10.37 25.76 13.46
CA SER A 110 -9.98 24.80 12.42
C SER A 110 -8.68 25.23 11.73
N PRO A 111 -7.60 25.53 12.48
CA PRO A 111 -6.37 26.11 11.92
C PRO A 111 -5.53 25.07 11.15
N GLY A 112 -5.82 23.77 11.31
CA GLY A 112 -5.13 22.67 10.64
C GLY A 112 -3.75 22.38 11.24
N ALA A 113 -2.81 22.00 10.38
CA ALA A 113 -1.43 21.67 10.75
C ALA A 113 -0.46 22.40 9.81
N SER A 114 0.78 22.59 10.24
CA SER A 114 1.87 23.20 9.47
C SER A 114 2.99 22.18 9.20
N PRO A 115 3.67 22.24 8.04
CA PRO A 115 4.82 21.39 7.76
C PRO A 115 5.93 21.57 8.79
N VAL A 116 6.55 20.47 9.16
CA VAL A 116 7.76 20.50 10.00
C VAL A 116 8.92 21.06 9.18
N ARG A 117 9.55 22.09 9.70
CA ARG A 117 10.73 22.74 9.12
C ARG A 117 11.80 22.84 10.21
N PRO A 118 12.72 21.83 10.30
CA PRO A 118 13.74 21.81 11.34
C PRO A 118 14.79 22.89 11.11
N PRO A 119 15.49 23.37 12.13
CA PRO A 119 16.50 24.42 12.01
C PRO A 119 17.83 23.87 11.43
N LEU A 120 17.77 23.31 10.22
CA LEU A 120 18.95 22.81 9.52
C LEU A 120 19.72 23.94 8.82
N LYS A 121 21.04 23.89 8.84
CA LYS A 121 21.87 24.84 8.10
C LYS A 121 21.53 24.78 6.61
N GLY A 122 21.26 25.93 6.01
CA GLY A 122 20.95 26.07 4.59
C GLY A 122 19.49 25.77 4.20
N ILE A 123 18.59 25.52 5.15
CA ILE A 123 17.18 25.22 4.86
C ILE A 123 16.43 26.36 4.13
N GLU A 124 16.94 27.59 4.21
CA GLU A 124 16.38 28.77 3.56
C GLU A 124 16.92 29.00 2.13
N ILE A 125 17.73 28.08 1.61
CA ILE A 125 18.24 28.13 0.23
C ILE A 125 17.03 28.08 -0.73
N GLU A 126 17.01 28.99 -1.70
CA GLU A 126 16.02 28.98 -2.79
C GLU A 126 16.06 27.65 -3.54
N GLY A 127 14.87 27.08 -3.82
CA GLY A 127 14.74 25.72 -4.37
C GLY A 127 14.45 24.67 -3.31
N ILE A 128 14.39 25.04 -2.01
CA ILE A 128 13.92 24.16 -0.93
C ILE A 128 12.49 24.55 -0.55
N PHE A 129 11.55 23.63 -0.72
CA PHE A 129 10.11 23.86 -0.54
C PHE A 129 9.49 22.93 0.48
N THR A 130 8.38 23.38 1.04
CA THR A 130 7.36 22.57 1.70
C THR A 130 6.06 22.69 0.92
N LEU A 131 5.16 21.74 1.04
CA LEU A 131 3.85 21.77 0.40
C LEU A 131 2.74 21.76 1.45
N ARG A 132 1.97 22.85 1.54
CA ARG A 132 0.87 22.98 2.50
C ARG A 132 -0.41 23.52 1.89
N ASN A 133 -0.33 24.56 1.06
CA ASN A 133 -1.45 25.32 0.55
C ASN A 133 -1.30 25.67 -0.95
N ILE A 134 -2.21 26.48 -1.47
CA ILE A 134 -2.21 26.89 -2.87
C ILE A 134 -0.99 27.77 -3.19
N GLU A 135 -0.60 28.65 -2.29
CA GLU A 135 0.54 29.56 -2.46
C GLU A 135 1.86 28.76 -2.56
N ASP A 136 2.04 27.72 -1.74
CA ASP A 136 3.18 26.82 -1.86
C ASP A 136 3.19 26.09 -3.21
N THR A 137 2.01 25.64 -3.63
CA THR A 137 1.83 24.93 -4.90
C THR A 137 2.17 25.82 -6.08
N ASP A 138 1.70 27.07 -6.07
CA ASP A 138 1.99 28.03 -7.12
C ASP A 138 3.50 28.32 -7.19
N ARG A 139 4.18 28.52 -6.05
CA ARG A 139 5.63 28.75 -5.98
C ARG A 139 6.43 27.54 -6.52
N ILE A 140 6.04 26.31 -6.13
CA ILE A 140 6.71 25.11 -6.64
C ILE A 140 6.51 25.00 -8.15
N LYS A 141 5.29 25.19 -8.63
CA LYS A 141 4.98 25.07 -10.05
C LYS A 141 5.65 26.16 -10.89
N GLU A 142 5.72 27.39 -10.40
CA GLU A 142 6.45 28.49 -11.03
C GLU A 142 7.95 28.16 -11.11
N HIS A 143 8.54 27.66 -10.02
CA HIS A 143 9.95 27.26 -10.00
C HIS A 143 10.25 26.15 -11.01
N ILE A 144 9.40 25.11 -11.09
CA ILE A 144 9.55 24.01 -12.06
C ILE A 144 9.40 24.51 -13.51
N SER A 145 8.53 25.48 -13.78
CA SER A 145 8.31 26.00 -15.13
C SER A 145 9.38 27.01 -15.57
N SER A 146 9.98 27.76 -14.64
CA SER A 146 10.99 28.77 -14.94
C SER A 146 12.43 28.21 -14.97
N HIS A 147 12.65 27.02 -14.41
CA HIS A 147 13.97 26.36 -14.35
C HIS A 147 13.88 24.97 -15.00
N ARG A 148 14.99 24.53 -15.61
CA ARG A 148 15.10 23.15 -16.10
C ARG A 148 15.40 22.22 -14.92
N ILE A 149 14.39 21.58 -14.38
CA ILE A 149 14.53 20.62 -13.28
C ILE A 149 14.88 19.25 -13.86
N GLY A 150 16.13 18.84 -13.72
CA GLY A 150 16.62 17.50 -14.10
C GLY A 150 16.60 16.52 -12.93
N SER A 151 16.69 17.02 -11.70
CA SER A 151 16.76 16.17 -10.49
C SER A 151 16.00 16.78 -9.31
N THR A 152 15.43 15.92 -8.49
CA THR A 152 14.66 16.31 -7.30
C THR A 152 15.00 15.41 -6.12
N VAL A 153 15.19 15.99 -4.94
CA VAL A 153 15.29 15.28 -3.67
C VAL A 153 14.05 15.52 -2.84
N ILE A 154 13.41 14.45 -2.42
CA ILE A 154 12.27 14.48 -1.49
C ILE A 154 12.75 13.96 -0.14
N VAL A 155 12.67 14.77 0.88
CA VAL A 155 13.02 14.41 2.26
C VAL A 155 11.75 14.03 3.01
N GLY A 156 11.65 12.76 3.37
CA GLY A 156 10.47 12.14 3.99
C GLY A 156 9.63 11.32 3.03
N ALA A 157 9.40 10.05 3.36
CA ALA A 157 8.72 9.06 2.54
C ALA A 157 7.30 8.72 3.06
N GLY A 158 6.59 9.74 3.60
CA GLY A 158 5.17 9.66 3.95
C GLY A 158 4.26 9.81 2.73
N PHE A 159 2.94 10.00 2.95
CA PHE A 159 1.93 10.16 1.89
C PHE A 159 2.30 11.28 0.92
N ILE A 160 2.51 12.50 1.44
CA ILE A 160 2.82 13.69 0.62
C ILE A 160 4.12 13.48 -0.17
N GLY A 161 5.16 12.92 0.49
CA GLY A 161 6.45 12.68 -0.15
C GLY A 161 6.34 11.72 -1.32
N LEU A 162 5.61 10.61 -1.19
CA LEU A 162 5.44 9.63 -2.26
C LEU A 162 4.53 10.12 -3.39
N GLU A 163 3.46 10.87 -3.08
CA GLU A 163 2.64 11.53 -4.09
C GLU A 163 3.45 12.56 -4.89
N MET A 164 4.30 13.34 -4.20
CA MET A 164 5.21 14.27 -4.88
C MET A 164 6.28 13.56 -5.69
N ALA A 165 6.79 12.40 -5.22
CA ALA A 165 7.76 11.60 -5.97
C ALA A 165 7.19 11.15 -7.32
N GLU A 166 5.98 10.62 -7.34
CA GLU A 166 5.27 10.26 -8.58
C GLU A 166 5.09 11.49 -9.49
N ASN A 167 4.58 12.58 -8.92
CA ASN A 167 4.19 13.75 -9.70
C ASN A 167 5.39 14.52 -10.26
N LEU A 168 6.51 14.62 -9.53
CA LEU A 168 7.75 15.19 -10.03
C LEU A 168 8.46 14.27 -11.04
N HIS A 169 8.41 12.95 -10.82
CA HIS A 169 8.92 12.01 -11.82
C HIS A 169 8.19 12.14 -13.17
N ARG A 170 6.87 12.39 -13.16
CA ARG A 170 6.08 12.64 -14.38
C ARG A 170 6.51 13.87 -15.16
N THR A 171 7.12 14.86 -14.53
CA THR A 171 7.69 16.03 -15.22
C THR A 171 9.01 15.72 -15.94
N GLY A 172 9.54 14.50 -15.78
CA GLY A 172 10.81 14.06 -16.38
C GLY A 172 12.02 14.21 -15.47
N ALA A 173 11.84 14.64 -14.22
CA ALA A 173 12.92 14.76 -13.25
C ALA A 173 13.37 13.39 -12.71
N GLU A 174 14.67 13.23 -12.48
CA GLU A 174 15.21 12.13 -11.70
C GLU A 174 14.89 12.37 -10.22
N VAL A 175 14.21 11.40 -9.58
CA VAL A 175 13.72 11.58 -8.21
C VAL A 175 14.46 10.69 -7.23
N SER A 176 14.96 11.30 -6.16
CA SER A 176 15.54 10.64 -4.99
C SER A 176 14.66 10.89 -3.76
N VAL A 177 14.32 9.83 -3.05
CA VAL A 177 13.56 9.90 -1.78
C VAL A 177 14.49 9.53 -0.64
N VAL A 178 14.60 10.43 0.34
CA VAL A 178 15.45 10.29 1.54
C VAL A 178 14.53 10.09 2.75
N GLU A 179 14.75 9.03 3.51
CA GLU A 179 13.93 8.68 4.67
C GLU A 179 14.83 8.27 5.85
N MET A 180 14.59 8.88 7.00
CA MET A 180 15.33 8.57 8.23
C MET A 180 15.05 7.16 8.75
N GLY A 181 13.85 6.67 8.53
CA GLY A 181 13.43 5.32 8.88
C GLY A 181 13.93 4.27 7.87
N ASN A 182 13.80 3.01 8.24
CA ASN A 182 14.15 1.88 7.39
C ASN A 182 13.08 1.52 6.34
N GLN A 183 12.02 2.33 6.23
CA GLN A 183 10.92 2.08 5.30
C GLN A 183 10.17 3.34 4.90
N VAL A 184 9.59 3.32 3.71
CA VAL A 184 8.55 4.28 3.30
C VAL A 184 7.21 3.97 3.95
N MET A 185 6.25 4.88 3.89
CA MET A 185 4.87 4.67 4.39
C MET A 185 4.83 4.21 5.84
N ALA A 186 5.26 5.07 6.75
CA ALA A 186 5.29 4.77 8.20
C ALA A 186 3.99 4.16 8.80
N PRO A 187 2.76 4.39 8.31
CA PRO A 187 1.57 3.75 8.85
C PRO A 187 1.51 2.22 8.66
N VAL A 188 2.15 1.66 7.63
CA VAL A 188 2.14 0.21 7.37
C VAL A 188 3.34 -0.50 7.99
N ASP A 189 3.25 -1.82 8.14
CA ASP A 189 4.38 -2.66 8.56
C ASP A 189 5.39 -2.86 7.42
N PHE A 190 6.64 -3.15 7.77
CA PHE A 190 7.74 -3.30 6.82
C PHE A 190 7.43 -4.29 5.67
N SER A 191 6.78 -5.42 5.97
CA SER A 191 6.43 -6.42 4.94
C SER A 191 5.46 -5.88 3.87
N ILE A 192 4.69 -4.85 4.17
CA ILE A 192 3.82 -4.16 3.21
C ILE A 192 4.60 -3.04 2.52
N ALA A 193 5.37 -2.26 3.28
CA ALA A 193 6.24 -1.21 2.72
C ALA A 193 7.25 -1.76 1.71
N ALA A 194 7.75 -2.99 1.92
CA ALA A 194 8.70 -3.63 1.02
C ALA A 194 8.17 -3.80 -0.43
N HIS A 195 6.87 -4.04 -0.60
CA HIS A 195 6.25 -4.03 -1.93
C HIS A 195 6.34 -2.65 -2.58
N VAL A 196 6.15 -1.58 -1.79
CA VAL A 196 6.26 -0.20 -2.28
C VAL A 196 7.72 0.13 -2.61
N HIS A 197 8.69 -0.35 -1.81
CA HIS A 197 10.12 -0.18 -2.10
C HIS A 197 10.50 -0.76 -3.46
N GLN A 198 10.12 -2.02 -3.72
CA GLN A 198 10.38 -2.67 -4.99
C GLN A 198 9.72 -1.93 -6.15
N HIS A 199 8.47 -1.49 -5.96
CA HIS A 199 7.73 -0.75 -6.99
C HIS A 199 8.39 0.60 -7.31
N LEU A 200 8.77 1.38 -6.31
CA LEU A 200 9.49 2.64 -6.49
C LEU A 200 10.82 2.43 -7.24
N SER A 201 11.59 1.40 -6.87
CA SER A 201 12.84 1.06 -7.55
C SER A 201 12.63 0.67 -9.02
N GLN A 202 11.55 -0.08 -9.31
CA GLN A 202 11.16 -0.45 -10.68
C GLN A 202 10.78 0.77 -11.53
N LYS A 203 10.18 1.81 -10.89
CA LYS A 203 9.85 3.08 -11.52
C LYS A 203 11.06 4.03 -11.63
N GLY A 204 12.24 3.62 -11.18
CA GLY A 204 13.46 4.41 -11.28
C GLY A 204 13.67 5.42 -10.16
N ILE A 205 12.86 5.38 -9.10
CA ILE A 205 13.03 6.22 -7.92
C ILE A 205 14.20 5.70 -7.08
N LYS A 206 15.13 6.57 -6.74
CA LYS A 206 16.26 6.25 -5.85
C LYS A 206 15.82 6.38 -4.40
N LEU A 207 15.96 5.30 -3.62
CA LEU A 207 15.59 5.28 -2.20
C LEU A 207 16.84 5.32 -1.31
N TYR A 208 16.92 6.32 -0.45
CA TYR A 208 17.94 6.49 0.58
C TYR A 208 17.28 6.31 1.95
N LEU A 209 17.12 5.06 2.37
CA LEU A 209 16.57 4.71 3.68
C LEU A 209 17.65 4.75 4.76
N GLU A 210 17.22 4.94 6.01
CA GLU A 210 18.13 5.09 7.17
C GLU A 210 19.14 6.23 6.96
N ARG A 211 18.69 7.31 6.30
CA ARG A 211 19.47 8.53 6.04
C ARG A 211 18.70 9.74 6.54
N SER A 212 19.31 10.49 7.43
CA SER A 212 18.80 11.80 7.86
C SER A 212 19.60 12.91 7.18
N VAL A 213 18.89 13.96 6.75
CA VAL A 213 19.54 15.16 6.22
C VAL A 213 20.12 15.95 7.37
N GLU A 214 21.38 16.39 7.24
CA GLU A 214 22.10 17.18 8.23
C GLU A 214 22.12 18.67 7.88
N ARG A 215 22.39 18.99 6.61
CA ARG A 215 22.45 20.36 6.11
C ARG A 215 22.29 20.43 4.60
N PHE A 216 22.10 21.66 4.13
CA PHE A 216 22.05 21.98 2.71
C PHE A 216 23.12 23.03 2.40
N GLU A 217 23.75 22.94 1.22
CA GLU A 217 24.69 23.94 0.74
C GLU A 217 24.43 24.26 -0.73
N ARG A 218 24.63 25.55 -1.11
CA ARG A 218 24.49 25.95 -2.51
C ARG A 218 25.74 25.54 -3.29
N GLN A 219 25.57 24.80 -4.40
CA GLN A 219 26.63 24.41 -5.30
C GLN A 219 26.36 24.91 -6.72
N GLY A 220 26.79 26.14 -7.03
CA GLY A 220 26.38 26.81 -8.26
C GLY A 220 24.86 27.06 -8.30
N GLU A 221 24.20 26.55 -9.34
CA GLU A 221 22.73 26.61 -9.46
C GLU A 221 22.02 25.48 -8.71
N LYS A 222 22.76 24.46 -8.25
CA LYS A 222 22.21 23.28 -7.56
C LYS A 222 22.30 23.37 -6.05
N ILE A 223 21.65 22.43 -5.38
CA ILE A 223 21.63 22.25 -3.94
C ILE A 223 22.33 20.94 -3.62
N GLU A 224 23.33 20.95 -2.78
CA GLU A 224 23.95 19.78 -2.23
C GLU A 224 23.30 19.43 -0.89
N VAL A 225 22.77 18.21 -0.78
CA VAL A 225 22.06 17.67 0.37
C VAL A 225 22.97 16.71 1.09
N PHE A 226 23.43 17.04 2.29
CA PHE A 226 24.34 16.24 3.10
C PHE A 226 23.58 15.36 4.09
N PHE A 227 23.98 14.09 4.16
CA PHE A 227 23.42 13.14 5.10
C PHE A 227 24.30 12.98 6.34
N SER A 228 23.70 12.58 7.45
CA SER A 228 24.39 12.25 8.70
C SER A 228 25.41 11.11 8.56
N THR A 229 25.38 10.35 7.49
CA THR A 229 26.34 9.29 7.15
C THR A 229 27.61 9.80 6.47
N GLY A 230 27.68 11.10 6.15
CA GLY A 230 28.79 11.73 5.41
C GLY A 230 28.64 11.69 3.89
N GLU A 231 27.63 10.99 3.37
CA GLU A 231 27.30 11.02 1.94
C GLU A 231 26.56 12.31 1.58
N SER A 232 26.58 12.69 0.31
CA SER A 232 25.77 13.80 -0.21
C SER A 232 25.20 13.50 -1.59
N ILE A 233 24.15 14.21 -1.96
CA ILE A 233 23.57 14.20 -3.30
C ILE A 233 23.30 15.63 -3.77
N THR A 234 23.52 15.87 -5.06
CA THR A 234 23.29 17.18 -5.69
C THR A 234 21.97 17.15 -6.47
N THR A 235 21.16 18.21 -6.35
CA THR A 235 19.82 18.29 -6.93
C THR A 235 19.47 19.70 -7.36
N ASP A 236 18.47 19.84 -8.24
CA ASP A 236 17.96 21.14 -8.66
C ASP A 236 16.92 21.69 -7.68
N ILE A 237 16.12 20.81 -7.04
CA ILE A 237 15.04 21.17 -6.12
C ILE A 237 14.98 20.18 -4.95
N VAL A 238 14.63 20.67 -3.77
CA VAL A 238 14.36 19.86 -2.57
C VAL A 238 12.93 20.09 -2.10
N LEU A 239 12.20 19.00 -1.81
CA LEU A 239 10.91 19.04 -1.15
C LEU A 239 11.02 18.43 0.26
N LEU A 240 10.70 19.20 1.29
CA LEU A 240 10.63 18.73 2.67
C LEU A 240 9.23 18.20 2.97
N SER A 241 9.12 16.91 3.25
CA SER A 241 7.88 16.19 3.58
C SER A 241 8.04 15.30 4.82
N ILE A 242 8.72 15.85 5.84
CA ILE A 242 9.12 15.14 7.06
C ILE A 242 8.06 15.12 8.16
N GLY A 243 6.82 15.43 7.80
CA GLY A 243 5.66 15.45 8.69
C GLY A 243 5.09 16.84 8.89
N VAL A 244 4.05 16.89 9.71
CA VAL A 244 3.32 18.10 10.08
C VAL A 244 3.14 18.15 11.59
N HIS A 245 2.95 19.36 12.13
CA HIS A 245 2.58 19.58 13.53
C HIS A 245 1.27 20.35 13.61
N PRO A 246 0.44 20.12 14.62
CA PRO A 246 -0.83 20.82 14.78
C PRO A 246 -0.61 22.32 15.00
N GLU A 247 -1.41 23.15 14.33
CA GLU A 247 -1.35 24.59 14.51
C GLU A 247 -2.10 24.99 15.78
N THR A 248 -1.35 25.22 16.86
CA THR A 248 -1.88 25.47 18.20
C THR A 248 -1.47 26.82 18.79
N THR A 249 -0.75 27.62 18.06
CA THR A 249 -0.21 28.92 18.53
C THR A 249 -1.31 29.83 19.09
N LEU A 250 -2.39 30.00 18.33
CA LEU A 250 -3.54 30.82 18.73
C LEU A 250 -4.25 30.23 19.98
N ALA A 251 -4.44 28.92 20.02
CA ALA A 251 -5.09 28.24 21.12
C ALA A 251 -4.26 28.36 22.43
N LYS A 252 -2.92 28.19 22.34
CA LYS A 252 -2.00 28.40 23.47
C LYS A 252 -2.05 29.82 24.01
N ALA A 253 -2.01 30.81 23.11
CA ALA A 253 -2.08 32.23 23.48
C ALA A 253 -3.42 32.58 24.17
N ALA A 254 -4.51 31.89 23.78
CA ALA A 254 -5.83 32.04 24.39
C ALA A 254 -5.99 31.25 25.72
N GLY A 255 -4.97 30.57 26.22
CA GLY A 255 -5.02 29.76 27.44
C GLY A 255 -5.83 28.47 27.31
N LEU A 256 -6.11 28.00 26.12
CA LEU A 256 -6.78 26.70 25.89
C LEU A 256 -5.85 25.54 26.23
N LYS A 257 -6.42 24.46 26.76
CA LYS A 257 -5.67 23.25 27.09
C LYS A 257 -5.10 22.61 25.82
N ILE A 258 -3.80 22.39 25.83
CA ILE A 258 -3.11 21.60 24.81
C ILE A 258 -2.89 20.19 25.39
N GLY A 259 -3.13 19.18 24.57
CA GLY A 259 -2.98 17.79 24.96
C GLY A 259 -1.53 17.31 24.93
N GLU A 260 -1.33 16.05 25.31
CA GLU A 260 0.00 15.43 25.44
C GLU A 260 0.75 15.30 24.11
N THR A 261 0.02 15.15 23.01
CA THR A 261 0.62 15.04 21.66
C THR A 261 0.83 16.39 20.99
N GLY A 262 0.48 17.48 21.67
CA GLY A 262 0.65 18.86 21.21
C GLY A 262 -0.55 19.43 20.47
N GLY A 263 -1.63 18.68 20.27
CA GLY A 263 -2.87 19.15 19.68
C GLY A 263 -3.77 19.90 20.66
N ILE A 264 -4.75 20.64 20.17
CA ILE A 264 -5.79 21.27 21.00
C ILE A 264 -6.63 20.15 21.62
N TRP A 265 -6.66 20.10 22.96
CA TRP A 265 -7.48 19.13 23.65
C TRP A 265 -8.96 19.43 23.43
N VAL A 266 -9.75 18.40 23.15
CA VAL A 266 -11.20 18.49 23.04
C VAL A 266 -11.87 17.37 23.82
N ASP A 267 -13.10 17.62 24.27
CA ASP A 267 -13.96 16.61 24.87
C ASP A 267 -14.66 15.76 23.79
N ASP A 268 -15.54 14.84 24.21
CA ASP A 268 -16.34 13.99 23.31
C ASP A 268 -17.22 14.76 22.34
N TYR A 269 -17.53 16.01 22.63
CA TYR A 269 -18.38 16.89 21.80
C TYR A 269 -17.59 17.85 20.91
N LEU A 270 -16.25 17.69 20.87
CA LEU A 270 -15.32 18.58 20.18
C LEU A 270 -15.22 19.97 20.77
N GLN A 271 -15.67 20.16 22.02
CA GLN A 271 -15.52 21.41 22.78
C GLN A 271 -14.14 21.44 23.44
N THR A 272 -13.49 22.58 23.39
CA THR A 272 -12.19 22.80 24.04
C THR A 272 -12.35 22.96 25.57
N SER A 273 -11.27 23.31 26.27
CA SER A 273 -11.33 23.63 27.70
C SER A 273 -12.10 24.92 28.02
N ALA A 274 -12.44 25.73 27.02
CA ALA A 274 -13.27 26.92 27.17
C ALA A 274 -14.70 26.66 26.67
N THR A 275 -15.69 27.09 27.45
CA THR A 275 -17.11 26.99 27.10
C THR A 275 -17.39 27.73 25.80
N ASP A 276 -18.23 27.16 24.91
CA ASP A 276 -18.64 27.72 23.61
C ASP A 276 -17.49 27.86 22.59
N VAL A 277 -16.34 27.28 22.86
CA VAL A 277 -15.21 27.19 21.95
C VAL A 277 -14.96 25.74 21.55
N TYR A 278 -15.08 25.43 20.26
CA TYR A 278 -14.90 24.11 19.68
C TYR A 278 -13.63 24.07 18.83
N ALA A 279 -13.08 22.87 18.57
CA ALA A 279 -11.96 22.72 17.67
C ALA A 279 -12.10 21.43 16.85
N VAL A 280 -11.62 21.47 15.59
CA VAL A 280 -11.71 20.34 14.64
C VAL A 280 -10.50 20.27 13.71
N GLY A 281 -10.35 19.12 13.03
CA GLY A 281 -9.35 18.90 12.00
C GLY A 281 -7.98 18.50 12.58
N ASP A 282 -6.95 18.79 11.80
CA ASP A 282 -5.58 18.35 12.09
C ASP A 282 -4.99 18.97 13.36
N ALA A 283 -5.63 20.02 13.88
CA ALA A 283 -5.17 20.74 15.07
C ALA A 283 -5.53 20.07 16.40
N ILE A 284 -6.47 19.10 16.41
CA ILE A 284 -7.02 18.58 17.66
C ILE A 284 -6.38 17.26 18.11
N GLU A 285 -6.31 17.09 19.43
CA GLU A 285 -5.99 15.82 20.08
C GLU A 285 -7.26 15.19 20.66
N PHE A 286 -7.45 13.90 20.40
CA PHE A 286 -8.56 13.11 20.91
C PHE A 286 -8.10 11.68 21.25
N PRO A 287 -8.83 10.93 22.10
CA PRO A 287 -8.47 9.55 22.41
C PRO A 287 -8.59 8.62 21.19
N HIS A 288 -7.58 7.83 20.93
CA HIS A 288 -7.63 6.81 19.88
C HIS A 288 -8.62 5.69 20.25
N PRO A 289 -9.63 5.36 19.43
CA PRO A 289 -10.72 4.43 19.80
C PRO A 289 -10.28 3.04 20.26
N LEU A 290 -9.13 2.54 19.76
CA LEU A 290 -8.65 1.19 20.09
C LEU A 290 -7.72 1.16 21.31
N THR A 291 -7.06 2.27 21.64
CA THR A 291 -6.06 2.30 22.74
C THR A 291 -6.44 3.21 23.89
N GLY A 292 -7.39 4.12 23.68
CA GLY A 292 -7.73 5.18 24.63
C GLY A 292 -6.62 6.24 24.83
N LYS A 293 -5.46 6.09 24.16
CA LYS A 293 -4.33 7.04 24.30
C LYS A 293 -4.56 8.29 23.48
N PRO A 294 -4.04 9.46 23.91
CA PRO A 294 -4.07 10.68 23.14
C PRO A 294 -3.49 10.50 21.72
N TRP A 295 -4.15 11.05 20.71
CA TRP A 295 -3.77 10.88 19.33
C TRP A 295 -4.10 12.07 18.44
N LEU A 296 -3.24 12.27 17.41
CA LEU A 296 -3.44 13.22 16.31
C LEU A 296 -3.74 12.46 15.03
N ASN A 297 -4.65 12.98 14.22
CA ASN A 297 -5.04 12.34 12.96
C ASN A 297 -5.22 13.37 11.83
N TYR A 298 -4.25 13.44 10.94
CA TYR A 298 -4.14 14.42 9.86
C TYR A 298 -4.83 13.94 8.56
N LEU A 299 -6.16 13.71 8.63
CA LEU A 299 -6.94 13.18 7.52
C LEU A 299 -8.20 14.02 7.26
N ALA A 300 -8.47 14.30 5.99
CA ALA A 300 -9.59 15.16 5.58
C ALA A 300 -10.97 14.58 5.90
N ASN A 301 -11.17 13.25 5.80
CA ASN A 301 -12.47 12.62 6.10
C ASN A 301 -12.86 12.83 7.58
N PRO A 302 -12.01 12.51 8.59
CA PRO A 302 -12.28 12.85 9.98
C PRO A 302 -12.54 14.34 10.21
N ALA A 303 -11.74 15.22 9.60
CA ALA A 303 -11.90 16.67 9.74
C ALA A 303 -13.29 17.15 9.27
N ASN A 304 -13.78 16.65 8.13
CA ASN A 304 -15.11 16.96 7.61
C ASN A 304 -16.23 16.45 8.54
N ARG A 305 -16.07 15.21 9.06
CA ARG A 305 -17.03 14.62 10.00
C ARG A 305 -17.06 15.40 11.32
N GLN A 306 -15.89 15.78 11.83
CA GLN A 306 -15.76 16.64 13.02
C GLN A 306 -16.41 17.99 12.80
N GLY A 307 -16.19 18.65 11.66
CA GLY A 307 -16.82 19.91 11.32
C GLY A 307 -18.34 19.85 11.35
N ARG A 308 -18.92 18.74 10.85
CA ARG A 308 -20.37 18.52 10.91
C ARG A 308 -20.86 18.34 12.36
N ILE A 309 -20.19 17.51 13.15
CA ILE A 309 -20.55 17.24 14.55
C ILE A 309 -20.42 18.50 15.40
N ALA A 310 -19.31 19.23 15.26
CA ALA A 310 -19.09 20.48 15.98
C ALA A 310 -20.18 21.53 15.64
N ALA A 311 -20.55 21.65 14.37
CA ALA A 311 -21.62 22.55 13.94
C ALA A 311 -22.97 22.20 14.58
N ASP A 312 -23.33 20.90 14.61
CA ASP A 312 -24.57 20.44 15.26
C ASP A 312 -24.53 20.74 16.77
N ASN A 313 -23.39 20.51 17.45
CA ASN A 313 -23.18 20.83 18.87
C ASN A 313 -23.19 22.35 19.15
N MET A 314 -22.68 23.14 18.22
CA MET A 314 -22.72 24.60 18.34
C MET A 314 -24.16 25.14 18.21
N VAL A 315 -25.03 24.50 17.43
CA VAL A 315 -26.42 24.97 17.22
C VAL A 315 -27.37 24.40 18.26
N PHE A 316 -27.29 23.10 18.53
CA PHE A 316 -28.28 22.37 19.34
C PHE A 316 -27.83 22.09 20.77
N GLY A 317 -26.61 22.48 21.13
CA GLY A 317 -25.92 22.06 22.35
C GLY A 317 -25.20 20.73 22.17
N ASN A 318 -24.41 20.31 23.15
CA ASN A 318 -23.55 19.13 23.11
C ASN A 318 -24.38 17.82 23.11
N THR A 319 -24.95 17.44 21.97
CA THR A 319 -25.82 16.28 21.79
C THR A 319 -25.17 15.14 21.03
N THR A 320 -24.20 15.44 20.15
CA THR A 320 -23.59 14.43 19.29
C THR A 320 -22.13 14.23 19.64
N LYS A 321 -21.79 13.00 20.06
CA LYS A 321 -20.40 12.65 20.40
C LYS A 321 -19.58 12.32 19.16
N TYR A 322 -18.32 12.66 19.22
CA TYR A 322 -17.30 12.21 18.26
C TYR A 322 -16.61 10.95 18.76
N GLU A 323 -16.83 9.84 18.10
CA GLU A 323 -16.31 8.52 18.50
C GLU A 323 -14.82 8.31 18.11
N GLY A 324 -14.12 9.35 17.69
CA GLY A 324 -12.75 9.26 17.23
C GLY A 324 -12.61 8.73 15.78
N ALA A 325 -11.36 8.59 15.38
CA ALA A 325 -10.95 8.03 14.11
C ALA A 325 -9.89 6.95 14.32
N ILE A 326 -9.87 5.92 13.46
CA ILE A 326 -8.93 4.79 13.54
C ILE A 326 -7.77 4.90 12.53
N GLY A 327 -7.64 6.03 11.83
CA GLY A 327 -6.54 6.30 10.89
C GLY A 327 -6.64 5.54 9.57
N THR A 328 -7.85 5.39 9.03
CA THR A 328 -8.03 4.78 7.70
C THR A 328 -7.48 5.70 6.62
N SER A 329 -6.48 5.22 5.89
CA SER A 329 -5.72 5.99 4.91
C SER A 329 -5.37 5.14 3.69
N ILE A 330 -5.24 5.81 2.55
CA ILE A 330 -4.89 5.20 1.27
C ILE A 330 -4.01 6.15 0.47
N ALA A 331 -3.04 5.60 -0.24
CA ALA A 331 -2.22 6.34 -1.20
C ALA A 331 -2.09 5.56 -2.50
N LYS A 332 -2.01 6.30 -3.58
CA LYS A 332 -1.56 5.81 -4.88
C LYS A 332 -0.08 6.15 -5.03
N VAL A 333 0.73 5.15 -5.35
CA VAL A 333 2.17 5.29 -5.63
C VAL A 333 2.39 4.77 -7.04
N PHE A 334 2.45 5.64 -8.02
CA PHE A 334 2.37 5.34 -9.43
C PHE A 334 1.06 4.57 -9.77
N ASP A 335 1.15 3.30 -10.11
CA ASP A 335 0.01 2.42 -10.39
C ASP A 335 -0.30 1.46 -9.24
N MET A 336 0.55 1.40 -8.21
CA MET A 336 0.29 0.64 -7.00
C MET A 336 -0.53 1.45 -6.00
N THR A 337 -1.44 0.78 -5.30
CA THR A 337 -2.24 1.34 -4.20
C THR A 337 -1.83 0.69 -2.90
N VAL A 338 -1.64 1.49 -1.85
CA VAL A 338 -1.36 1.03 -0.50
C VAL A 338 -2.30 1.70 0.49
N ALA A 339 -2.89 0.91 1.39
CA ALA A 339 -3.87 1.39 2.36
C ALA A 339 -3.67 0.74 3.72
N SER A 340 -4.09 1.45 4.77
CA SER A 340 -4.07 0.95 6.14
C SER A 340 -5.24 1.48 6.96
N THR A 341 -5.64 0.72 7.98
CA THR A 341 -6.65 1.11 8.96
C THR A 341 -6.32 0.50 10.32
N GLY A 342 -6.65 1.19 11.40
CA GLY A 342 -6.38 0.74 12.76
C GLY A 342 -4.89 0.69 13.11
N LEU A 343 -4.46 -0.33 13.83
CA LEU A 343 -3.12 -0.43 14.40
C LEU A 343 -2.26 -1.46 13.67
N ALA A 344 -1.16 -1.03 13.09
CA ALA A 344 -0.12 -1.90 12.56
C ALA A 344 0.60 -2.67 13.69
N ALA A 345 1.21 -3.82 13.36
CA ALA A 345 1.90 -4.68 14.33
C ALA A 345 2.99 -3.92 15.12
N LYS A 346 3.73 -3.01 14.49
CA LYS A 346 4.73 -2.19 15.16
C LYS A 346 4.14 -1.26 16.24
N ARG A 347 2.95 -0.69 15.98
CA ARG A 347 2.23 0.16 16.95
C ARG A 347 1.72 -0.66 18.13
N LEU A 348 1.16 -1.85 17.87
CA LEU A 348 0.73 -2.77 18.92
C LEU A 348 1.91 -3.18 19.82
N LYS A 349 3.06 -3.53 19.21
CA LYS A 349 4.29 -3.85 19.92
C LYS A 349 4.76 -2.67 20.81
N GLN A 350 4.79 -1.45 20.27
CA GLN A 350 5.16 -0.24 21.02
C GLN A 350 4.19 0.08 22.17
N SER A 351 2.92 -0.26 22.01
CA SER A 351 1.89 -0.04 23.02
C SER A 351 1.80 -1.17 24.05
N GLY A 352 2.57 -2.26 23.89
CA GLY A 352 2.52 -3.43 24.78
C GLY A 352 1.23 -4.24 24.65
N ILE A 353 0.49 -4.09 23.55
CA ILE A 353 -0.77 -4.81 23.33
C ILE A 353 -0.45 -6.17 22.70
N PRO A 354 -0.87 -7.30 23.30
CA PRO A 354 -0.72 -8.63 22.72
C PRO A 354 -1.45 -8.72 21.38
N TYR A 355 -0.78 -9.24 20.36
CA TYR A 355 -1.37 -9.40 19.04
C TYR A 355 -0.82 -10.60 18.29
N ALA A 356 -1.62 -11.12 17.38
CA ALA A 356 -1.20 -11.97 16.27
C ALA A 356 -1.36 -11.22 14.95
N SER A 357 -0.69 -11.70 13.92
CA SER A 357 -0.86 -11.15 12.57
C SER A 357 -0.86 -12.25 11.52
N SER A 358 -1.59 -12.03 10.45
CA SER A 358 -1.58 -12.88 9.26
C SER A 358 -1.40 -12.03 8.02
N THR A 359 -0.78 -12.61 6.99
CA THR A 359 -0.68 -11.98 5.67
C THR A 359 -1.13 -12.98 4.62
N THR A 360 -1.98 -12.55 3.70
CA THR A 360 -2.49 -13.36 2.60
C THR A 360 -2.22 -12.68 1.27
N HIS A 361 -1.92 -13.47 0.26
CA HIS A 361 -1.78 -13.04 -1.12
C HIS A 361 -2.93 -13.63 -1.94
N SER A 362 -3.61 -12.80 -2.68
CA SER A 362 -4.77 -13.13 -3.51
C SER A 362 -4.69 -12.36 -4.83
N ALA A 363 -5.66 -12.57 -5.70
CA ALA A 363 -5.89 -11.72 -6.86
C ALA A 363 -7.00 -10.70 -6.57
N SER A 364 -7.02 -9.60 -7.32
CA SER A 364 -8.05 -8.54 -7.23
C SER A 364 -9.45 -9.08 -7.49
N HIS A 365 -9.55 -10.04 -8.42
CA HIS A 365 -10.77 -10.73 -8.82
C HIS A 365 -10.46 -12.18 -9.25
N ALA A 366 -11.41 -12.89 -9.85
CA ALA A 366 -11.26 -14.30 -10.23
C ALA A 366 -10.10 -14.50 -11.23
N GLY A 367 -9.12 -15.35 -10.90
CA GLY A 367 -7.90 -15.53 -11.69
C GLY A 367 -8.11 -16.13 -13.07
N TYR A 368 -9.28 -16.74 -13.33
CA TYR A 368 -9.65 -17.22 -14.67
C TYR A 368 -10.27 -16.12 -15.56
N TYR A 369 -10.60 -14.96 -14.97
CA TYR A 369 -11.04 -13.79 -15.71
C TYR A 369 -9.81 -12.92 -16.02
N PRO A 370 -9.73 -12.34 -17.25
CA PRO A 370 -8.57 -11.56 -17.65
C PRO A 370 -8.20 -10.42 -16.70
N ASP A 371 -6.92 -10.09 -16.66
CA ASP A 371 -6.39 -8.92 -15.94
C ASP A 371 -6.44 -8.97 -14.42
N ALA A 372 -6.55 -10.16 -13.83
CA ALA A 372 -6.49 -10.31 -12.38
C ALA A 372 -5.10 -9.90 -11.83
N LEU A 373 -5.06 -8.89 -10.97
CA LEU A 373 -3.84 -8.28 -10.42
C LEU A 373 -3.57 -8.72 -8.98
N PRO A 374 -2.30 -8.75 -8.55
CA PRO A 374 -1.94 -9.15 -7.20
C PRO A 374 -2.53 -8.22 -6.13
N LEU A 375 -3.00 -8.80 -5.04
CA LEU A 375 -3.50 -8.14 -3.85
C LEU A 375 -2.97 -8.81 -2.60
N THR A 376 -2.36 -8.05 -1.69
CA THR A 376 -1.84 -8.55 -0.42
C THR A 376 -2.60 -7.88 0.72
N ILE A 377 -3.12 -8.68 1.66
CA ILE A 377 -3.80 -8.21 2.86
C ILE A 377 -3.05 -8.70 4.09
N LYS A 378 -2.75 -7.78 5.00
CA LYS A 378 -2.22 -8.10 6.32
C LYS A 378 -3.21 -7.67 7.40
N LEU A 379 -3.52 -8.57 8.33
CA LEU A 379 -4.37 -8.31 9.49
C LEU A 379 -3.53 -8.32 10.76
N THR A 380 -3.95 -7.53 11.75
CA THR A 380 -3.52 -7.59 13.15
C THR A 380 -4.75 -7.78 14.03
N PHE A 381 -4.67 -8.70 15.00
CA PHE A 381 -5.82 -9.07 15.81
C PHE A 381 -5.39 -9.61 17.18
N ASP A 382 -6.31 -9.64 18.10
CA ASP A 382 -6.15 -10.26 19.42
C ASP A 382 -6.04 -11.78 19.26
N PRO A 383 -4.99 -12.42 19.80
CA PRO A 383 -4.80 -13.87 19.62
C PRO A 383 -5.81 -14.73 20.41
N ALA A 384 -6.50 -14.17 21.40
CA ALA A 384 -7.46 -14.91 22.21
C ALA A 384 -8.91 -14.74 21.69
N SER A 385 -9.34 -13.49 21.47
CA SER A 385 -10.72 -13.17 21.08
C SER A 385 -10.94 -13.06 19.58
N GLY A 386 -9.86 -12.87 18.80
CA GLY A 386 -9.95 -12.55 17.38
C GLY A 386 -10.35 -11.11 17.07
N LYS A 387 -10.46 -10.22 18.10
CA LYS A 387 -10.79 -8.81 17.89
C LYS A 387 -9.82 -8.17 16.91
N LEU A 388 -10.35 -7.53 15.87
CA LEU A 388 -9.52 -6.84 14.87
C LEU A 388 -8.92 -5.57 15.45
N TYR A 389 -7.61 -5.40 15.33
CA TYR A 389 -6.88 -4.20 15.67
C TYR A 389 -6.51 -3.37 14.45
N GLY A 390 -6.23 -4.00 13.31
CA GLY A 390 -5.84 -3.29 12.11
C GLY A 390 -5.81 -4.15 10.86
N GLY A 391 -5.77 -3.47 9.73
CA GLY A 391 -5.61 -4.06 8.42
C GLY A 391 -4.74 -3.19 7.52
N GLN A 392 -3.99 -3.83 6.64
CA GLN A 392 -3.16 -3.20 5.64
C GLN A 392 -3.36 -3.92 4.32
N CYS A 393 -3.42 -3.18 3.25
CA CYS A 393 -3.66 -3.72 1.92
C CYS A 393 -2.73 -3.06 0.91
N VAL A 394 -2.11 -3.85 0.03
CA VAL A 394 -1.29 -3.36 -1.08
C VAL A 394 -1.58 -4.16 -2.34
N GLY A 395 -1.69 -3.47 -3.47
CA GLY A 395 -1.99 -4.07 -4.76
C GLY A 395 -2.27 -3.02 -5.80
N TYR A 396 -2.86 -3.42 -6.91
CA TYR A 396 -3.13 -2.50 -8.02
C TYR A 396 -4.63 -2.17 -8.15
N GLU A 397 -5.50 -3.12 -7.81
CA GLU A 397 -6.95 -2.97 -7.87
C GLU A 397 -7.65 -3.55 -6.64
N GLY A 398 -8.77 -2.93 -6.25
CA GLY A 398 -9.65 -3.41 -5.18
C GLY A 398 -9.07 -3.31 -3.77
N VAL A 399 -8.00 -2.53 -3.57
CA VAL A 399 -7.42 -2.21 -2.27
C VAL A 399 -8.38 -1.38 -1.43
N ASP A 400 -8.98 -0.35 -2.04
CA ASP A 400 -9.98 0.53 -1.45
C ASP A 400 -11.19 -0.24 -0.93
N LYS A 401 -11.78 -1.10 -1.76
CA LYS A 401 -12.91 -1.95 -1.39
C LYS A 401 -12.62 -2.78 -0.12
N ARG A 402 -11.41 -3.34 -0.02
CA ARG A 402 -11.05 -4.26 1.09
C ARG A 402 -10.69 -3.51 2.36
N ILE A 403 -9.98 -2.40 2.25
CA ILE A 403 -9.61 -1.64 3.45
C ILE A 403 -10.82 -0.99 4.11
N ASP A 404 -11.80 -0.52 3.34
CA ASP A 404 -13.03 0.07 3.87
C ASP A 404 -13.88 -0.96 4.63
N GLN A 405 -13.96 -2.20 4.15
CA GLN A 405 -14.63 -3.29 4.86
C GLN A 405 -13.96 -3.62 6.19
N ILE A 406 -12.61 -3.71 6.20
CA ILE A 406 -11.85 -3.92 7.43
C ILE A 406 -12.06 -2.75 8.41
N ALA A 407 -12.01 -1.52 7.93
CA ALA A 407 -12.22 -0.33 8.73
C ALA A 407 -13.62 -0.30 9.38
N LEU A 408 -14.65 -0.67 8.62
CA LEU A 408 -16.02 -0.76 9.12
C LEU A 408 -16.14 -1.79 10.24
N ILE A 409 -15.56 -2.97 10.06
CA ILE A 409 -15.58 -4.05 11.05
C ILE A 409 -14.84 -3.62 12.32
N ILE A 410 -13.64 -3.06 12.20
CA ILE A 410 -12.86 -2.54 13.34
C ILE A 410 -13.66 -1.48 14.10
N LYS A 411 -14.28 -0.54 13.39
CA LYS A 411 -15.03 0.55 14.00
C LYS A 411 -16.25 0.06 14.79
N ASN A 412 -16.83 -1.05 14.37
CA ASN A 412 -17.95 -1.70 15.08
C ASN A 412 -17.47 -2.70 16.15
N GLY A 413 -16.19 -2.72 16.51
CA GLY A 413 -15.64 -3.62 17.52
C GLY A 413 -15.58 -5.08 17.10
N GLY A 414 -15.64 -5.36 15.78
CA GLY A 414 -15.71 -6.68 15.21
C GLY A 414 -14.40 -7.46 15.24
N THR A 415 -14.47 -8.68 14.75
CA THR A 415 -13.48 -9.74 14.89
C THR A 415 -13.06 -10.30 13.52
N VAL A 416 -12.04 -11.15 13.51
CA VAL A 416 -11.66 -11.92 12.31
C VAL A 416 -12.79 -12.85 11.83
N TYR A 417 -13.70 -13.27 12.74
CA TYR A 417 -14.85 -14.12 12.41
C TYR A 417 -15.90 -13.35 11.61
N ASP A 418 -15.99 -12.04 11.81
CA ASP A 418 -16.92 -11.19 11.06
C ASP A 418 -16.45 -10.99 9.62
N LEU A 419 -15.13 -10.98 9.36
CA LEU A 419 -14.58 -11.01 7.99
C LEU A 419 -15.03 -12.25 7.21
N MET A 420 -15.17 -13.38 7.90
CA MET A 420 -15.60 -14.65 7.28
C MET A 420 -17.10 -14.66 6.92
N LYS A 421 -17.89 -13.77 7.53
CA LYS A 421 -19.36 -13.70 7.38
C LYS A 421 -19.81 -12.61 6.41
N VAL A 422 -18.89 -11.76 5.94
CA VAL A 422 -19.24 -10.71 4.99
C VAL A 422 -19.83 -11.34 3.73
N GLU A 423 -21.04 -10.93 3.37
CA GLU A 423 -21.65 -11.27 2.09
C GLU A 423 -21.09 -10.34 1.01
N HIS A 424 -20.17 -10.87 0.21
CA HIS A 424 -19.48 -10.11 -0.82
C HIS A 424 -20.27 -10.09 -2.12
N THR A 425 -20.31 -8.93 -2.78
CA THR A 425 -20.75 -8.88 -4.16
C THR A 425 -19.76 -9.65 -5.02
N TYR A 426 -20.27 -10.63 -5.77
CA TYR A 426 -19.43 -11.48 -6.63
C TYR A 426 -19.97 -11.54 -8.06
N ALA A 427 -19.08 -11.25 -8.97
CA ALA A 427 -19.04 -11.74 -10.34
C ALA A 427 -17.55 -11.73 -10.77
N PRO A 428 -17.14 -12.54 -11.76
CA PRO A 428 -15.72 -12.72 -12.10
C PRO A 428 -14.90 -11.43 -12.28
N PRO A 429 -15.43 -10.34 -12.88
CA PRO A 429 -14.67 -9.08 -13.04
C PRO A 429 -14.46 -8.30 -11.73
N PHE A 430 -15.20 -8.59 -10.66
CA PHE A 430 -15.23 -7.75 -9.43
C PHE A 430 -14.59 -8.41 -8.22
N SER A 431 -14.61 -9.73 -8.15
CA SER A 431 -14.05 -10.48 -7.03
C SER A 431 -13.84 -11.97 -7.38
N SER A 432 -13.37 -12.74 -6.42
CA SER A 432 -13.42 -14.20 -6.42
C SER A 432 -14.61 -14.67 -5.58
N ALA A 433 -15.12 -15.86 -5.82
CA ALA A 433 -16.20 -16.46 -5.01
C ALA A 433 -15.82 -16.55 -3.52
N LYS A 434 -14.52 -16.71 -3.23
CA LYS A 434 -13.92 -16.50 -1.90
C LYS A 434 -13.15 -15.18 -1.96
N ASP A 435 -13.79 -14.07 -1.60
CA ASP A 435 -13.16 -12.75 -1.61
C ASP A 435 -11.87 -12.75 -0.77
N PRO A 436 -10.83 -12.00 -1.15
CA PRO A 436 -9.59 -11.85 -0.36
C PRO A 436 -9.80 -11.55 1.13
N ILE A 437 -10.86 -10.83 1.49
CA ILE A 437 -11.23 -10.57 2.89
C ILE A 437 -11.65 -11.86 3.62
N ALA A 438 -12.47 -12.68 2.99
CA ALA A 438 -12.87 -13.97 3.58
C ALA A 438 -11.65 -14.90 3.76
N ILE A 439 -10.75 -14.95 2.76
CA ILE A 439 -9.50 -15.71 2.85
C ILE A 439 -8.62 -15.20 4.00
N ALA A 440 -8.51 -13.88 4.18
CA ALA A 440 -7.77 -13.29 5.30
C ALA A 440 -8.39 -13.69 6.66
N GLY A 441 -9.73 -13.67 6.76
CA GLY A 441 -10.47 -14.14 7.93
C GLY A 441 -10.24 -15.64 8.22
N TYR A 442 -10.34 -16.51 7.20
CA TYR A 442 -10.08 -17.96 7.35
C TYR A 442 -8.63 -18.23 7.81
N THR A 443 -7.66 -17.51 7.24
CA THR A 443 -6.25 -17.64 7.62
C THR A 443 -6.03 -17.23 9.08
N ALA A 444 -6.59 -16.10 9.49
CA ALA A 444 -6.52 -15.62 10.87
C ALA A 444 -7.19 -16.61 11.85
N ASN A 445 -8.36 -17.13 11.51
CA ASN A 445 -9.04 -18.18 12.31
C ASN A 445 -8.20 -19.45 12.46
N ASN A 446 -7.54 -19.91 11.40
CA ASN A 446 -6.64 -21.08 11.47
C ASN A 446 -5.44 -20.84 12.40
N ILE A 447 -4.96 -19.59 12.52
CA ILE A 447 -3.90 -19.22 13.45
C ILE A 447 -4.41 -19.23 14.89
N ILE A 448 -5.56 -18.59 15.16
CA ILE A 448 -6.15 -18.51 16.50
C ILE A 448 -6.52 -19.89 17.04
N SER A 449 -7.14 -20.72 16.22
CA SER A 449 -7.54 -22.09 16.60
C SER A 449 -6.36 -23.06 16.78
N GLY A 450 -5.12 -22.63 16.49
CA GLY A 450 -3.94 -23.52 16.48
C GLY A 450 -3.93 -24.50 15.31
N ALA A 451 -4.90 -24.42 14.39
CA ALA A 451 -4.96 -25.28 13.21
C ALA A 451 -3.79 -25.04 12.25
N MET A 452 -3.18 -23.87 12.29
CA MET A 452 -2.01 -23.49 11.51
C MET A 452 -1.03 -22.67 12.38
N PRO A 453 -0.14 -23.33 13.13
CA PRO A 453 0.98 -22.64 13.78
C PRO A 453 1.86 -21.94 12.75
N ILE A 454 2.24 -20.70 13.01
CA ILE A 454 3.02 -19.88 12.06
C ILE A 454 4.37 -19.47 12.63
N VAL A 455 5.28 -19.18 11.70
CA VAL A 455 6.52 -18.41 11.91
C VAL A 455 6.52 -17.24 10.93
N THR A 456 7.08 -16.13 11.35
CA THR A 456 7.19 -14.92 10.51
C THR A 456 8.53 -14.89 9.78
N TRP A 457 8.60 -14.13 8.68
CA TRP A 457 9.86 -13.92 7.95
C TRP A 457 10.99 -13.36 8.83
N ARG A 458 10.67 -12.47 9.78
CA ARG A 458 11.67 -11.91 10.71
C ARG A 458 12.26 -12.96 11.65
N GLN A 459 11.43 -13.90 12.09
CA GLN A 459 11.89 -14.99 12.95
C GLN A 459 12.80 -15.96 12.18
N ILE A 460 12.59 -16.14 10.88
CA ILE A 460 13.49 -16.94 10.04
C ILE A 460 14.79 -16.18 9.74
N ALA A 461 14.69 -14.90 9.35
CA ALA A 461 15.87 -14.10 9.00
C ALA A 461 16.85 -13.88 10.17
N GLY A 462 16.36 -13.92 11.42
CA GLY A 462 17.18 -13.73 12.62
C GLY A 462 17.42 -14.99 13.44
N ALA A 463 17.04 -16.18 12.92
CA ALA A 463 17.13 -17.43 13.66
C ALA A 463 18.50 -18.12 13.50
N ASP A 464 18.97 -18.73 14.58
CA ASP A 464 19.88 -19.86 14.47
C ASP A 464 19.08 -21.08 13.96
N LEU A 465 19.42 -21.54 12.78
CA LEU A 465 18.74 -22.65 12.10
C LEU A 465 19.34 -24.03 12.40
N SER A 466 20.29 -24.14 13.33
CA SER A 466 20.97 -25.41 13.65
C SER A 466 20.00 -26.52 14.09
N ASP A 467 18.97 -26.15 14.88
CA ASP A 467 17.93 -27.07 15.38
C ASP A 467 16.61 -26.99 14.61
N ILE A 468 16.60 -26.29 13.48
CA ILE A 468 15.41 -26.08 12.64
C ILE A 468 15.66 -26.64 11.25
N LEU A 469 14.72 -27.43 10.75
CA LEU A 469 14.66 -27.79 9.34
C LEU A 469 13.77 -26.81 8.61
N LEU A 470 14.31 -26.07 7.65
CA LEU A 470 13.52 -25.31 6.69
C LEU A 470 13.09 -26.23 5.55
N LEU A 471 11.78 -26.43 5.39
CA LEU A 471 11.21 -27.32 4.39
C LEU A 471 10.48 -26.50 3.32
N ASP A 472 11.02 -26.50 2.10
CA ASP A 472 10.38 -25.92 0.92
C ASP A 472 9.48 -26.95 0.25
N VAL A 473 8.17 -26.70 0.26
CA VAL A 473 7.19 -27.60 -0.39
C VAL A 473 6.74 -27.09 -1.76
N ARG A 474 7.50 -26.19 -2.35
CA ARG A 474 7.33 -25.78 -3.75
C ARG A 474 7.89 -26.87 -4.68
N ILE A 475 7.56 -26.77 -5.95
CA ILE A 475 8.18 -27.63 -6.96
C ILE A 475 9.68 -27.31 -7.10
N ARG A 476 10.44 -28.24 -7.66
CA ARG A 476 11.90 -28.13 -7.77
C ARG A 476 12.34 -26.90 -8.56
N GLU A 477 11.61 -26.55 -9.59
CA GLU A 477 11.85 -25.38 -10.42
C GLU A 477 11.71 -24.08 -9.63
N GLU A 478 10.66 -23.94 -8.80
CA GLU A 478 10.49 -22.78 -7.92
C GLU A 478 11.64 -22.65 -6.91
N HIS A 479 12.12 -23.77 -6.39
CA HIS A 479 13.24 -23.81 -5.46
C HIS A 479 14.55 -23.39 -6.15
N ALA A 480 14.79 -23.89 -7.36
CA ALA A 480 15.98 -23.56 -8.15
C ALA A 480 16.06 -22.08 -8.54
N PHE A 481 14.91 -21.42 -8.78
CA PHE A 481 14.85 -19.98 -9.08
C PHE A 481 15.09 -19.07 -7.86
N GLY A 482 15.08 -19.63 -6.66
CA GLY A 482 15.37 -18.92 -5.43
C GLY A 482 14.72 -19.59 -4.23
N ALA A 483 15.46 -19.74 -3.16
CA ALA A 483 15.03 -20.43 -1.96
C ALA A 483 15.55 -19.72 -0.70
N ILE A 484 14.97 -20.03 0.45
CA ILE A 484 15.55 -19.59 1.73
C ILE A 484 16.85 -20.39 1.92
N PRO A 485 17.98 -19.73 2.16
CA PRO A 485 19.26 -20.42 2.32
C PRO A 485 19.20 -21.56 3.35
N GLY A 486 19.76 -22.72 3.00
CA GLY A 486 19.76 -23.89 3.86
C GLY A 486 18.45 -24.69 3.90
N SER A 487 17.47 -24.34 3.08
CA SER A 487 16.23 -25.13 3.00
C SER A 487 16.38 -26.42 2.21
N VAL A 488 15.64 -27.44 2.62
CA VAL A 488 15.47 -28.70 1.91
C VAL A 488 14.20 -28.67 1.09
N ASN A 489 14.26 -29.06 -0.18
CA ASN A 489 13.09 -29.10 -1.05
C ASN A 489 12.48 -30.50 -1.13
N ILE A 490 11.23 -30.59 -0.70
CA ILE A 490 10.36 -31.77 -0.93
C ILE A 490 9.01 -31.23 -1.41
N PRO A 491 8.70 -31.31 -2.71
CA PRO A 491 7.43 -30.88 -3.24
C PRO A 491 6.24 -31.47 -2.47
N LEU A 492 5.16 -30.66 -2.30
CA LEU A 492 4.00 -31.08 -1.51
C LEU A 492 3.43 -32.44 -1.95
N GLU A 493 3.41 -32.67 -3.23
CA GLU A 493 2.91 -33.91 -3.86
C GLU A 493 3.74 -35.14 -3.48
N GLU A 494 5.04 -34.95 -3.24
CA GLU A 494 5.99 -36.02 -2.83
C GLU A 494 6.05 -36.16 -1.32
N LEU A 495 5.58 -35.20 -0.54
CA LEU A 495 5.81 -35.10 0.91
C LEU A 495 5.34 -36.38 1.64
N ARG A 496 4.16 -36.93 1.29
CA ARG A 496 3.61 -38.13 1.95
C ARG A 496 4.46 -39.39 1.77
N SER A 497 5.12 -39.54 0.63
CA SER A 497 5.99 -40.67 0.35
C SER A 497 7.40 -40.51 0.91
N ARG A 498 7.79 -39.30 1.29
CA ARG A 498 9.13 -38.93 1.75
C ARG A 498 9.20 -38.49 3.22
N LEU A 499 8.17 -38.78 4.00
CA LEU A 499 8.13 -38.44 5.44
C LEU A 499 9.29 -39.04 6.23
N GLY A 500 9.77 -40.23 5.84
CA GLY A 500 10.91 -40.90 6.48
C GLY A 500 12.25 -40.20 6.34
N GLU A 501 12.37 -39.21 5.45
CA GLU A 501 13.57 -38.38 5.30
C GLU A 501 13.62 -37.22 6.31
N LEU A 502 12.52 -36.95 7.02
CA LEU A 502 12.39 -35.79 7.89
C LEU A 502 12.74 -36.15 9.35
N PRO A 503 13.52 -35.32 10.05
CA PRO A 503 13.89 -35.54 11.44
C PRO A 503 12.71 -35.29 12.39
N HIS A 504 12.42 -36.26 13.26
CA HIS A 504 11.37 -36.09 14.30
C HIS A 504 11.82 -35.26 15.51
N ASN A 505 13.11 -35.08 15.70
CA ASN A 505 13.71 -34.37 16.84
C ASN A 505 13.99 -32.88 16.60
N LYS A 506 13.78 -32.38 15.38
CA LYS A 506 13.94 -30.96 15.03
C LYS A 506 12.61 -30.25 14.84
N ALA A 507 12.61 -28.92 15.03
CA ALA A 507 11.52 -28.08 14.58
C ALA A 507 11.50 -28.03 13.03
N ILE A 508 10.32 -28.11 12.42
CA ILE A 508 10.17 -28.02 10.96
C ILE A 508 9.42 -26.74 10.62
N TYR A 509 10.08 -25.80 9.96
CA TYR A 509 9.46 -24.62 9.42
C TYR A 509 9.22 -24.80 7.94
N VAL A 510 7.95 -24.92 7.58
CA VAL A 510 7.52 -25.21 6.21
C VAL A 510 7.22 -23.90 5.48
N TYR A 511 7.59 -23.81 4.22
CA TYR A 511 7.15 -22.71 3.38
C TYR A 511 6.81 -23.16 1.95
N CYS A 512 5.97 -22.36 1.31
CA CYS A 512 5.72 -22.41 -0.13
C CYS A 512 5.75 -20.98 -0.70
N ALA A 513 5.22 -20.75 -1.89
CA ALA A 513 5.22 -19.43 -2.51
C ALA A 513 4.44 -18.39 -1.66
N VAL A 514 3.20 -18.71 -1.24
CA VAL A 514 2.25 -17.74 -0.62
C VAL A 514 1.59 -18.25 0.67
N GLY A 515 1.95 -19.44 1.18
CA GLY A 515 1.49 -19.98 2.45
C GLY A 515 0.47 -21.13 2.38
N LEU A 516 -0.30 -21.31 1.29
CA LEU A 516 -1.35 -22.34 1.20
C LEU A 516 -0.80 -23.77 1.17
N ARG A 517 0.15 -24.08 0.28
CA ARG A 517 0.80 -25.39 0.23
C ARG A 517 1.54 -25.68 1.53
N GLY A 518 2.14 -24.66 2.15
CA GLY A 518 2.76 -24.78 3.48
C GLY A 518 1.74 -25.16 4.57
N TYR A 519 0.55 -24.59 4.56
CA TYR A 519 -0.54 -24.99 5.47
C TYR A 519 -0.93 -26.45 5.27
N LEU A 520 -1.09 -26.89 4.02
CA LEU A 520 -1.39 -28.31 3.72
C LEU A 520 -0.26 -29.25 4.21
N ALA A 521 0.98 -28.85 4.02
CA ALA A 521 2.13 -29.60 4.51
C ALA A 521 2.17 -29.69 6.04
N VAL A 522 1.85 -28.59 6.76
CA VAL A 522 1.70 -28.64 8.23
C VAL A 522 0.66 -29.69 8.62
N LYS A 523 -0.49 -29.75 7.93
CA LYS A 523 -1.52 -30.77 8.22
C LYS A 523 -1.05 -32.19 7.93
N ILE A 524 -0.34 -32.41 6.84
CA ILE A 524 0.27 -33.71 6.53
C ILE A 524 1.22 -34.11 7.64
N LEU A 525 2.18 -33.27 7.98
CA LEU A 525 3.20 -33.55 8.97
C LEU A 525 2.62 -33.81 10.37
N THR A 526 1.73 -32.94 10.83
CA THR A 526 1.10 -33.08 12.15
C THR A 526 0.22 -34.35 12.21
N GLY A 527 -0.48 -34.68 11.13
CA GLY A 527 -1.25 -35.92 11.00
C GLY A 527 -0.40 -37.19 11.05
N HIS A 528 0.90 -37.11 10.75
CA HIS A 528 1.87 -38.20 10.82
C HIS A 528 2.79 -38.13 12.05
N GLY A 529 2.43 -37.36 13.09
CA GLY A 529 3.07 -37.35 14.39
C GLY A 529 4.23 -36.37 14.57
N PHE A 530 4.51 -35.49 13.60
CA PHE A 530 5.47 -34.40 13.77
C PHE A 530 4.86 -33.31 14.67
N ARG A 531 5.50 -32.99 15.80
CA ARG A 531 4.90 -32.12 16.85
C ARG A 531 5.25 -30.64 16.74
N ASN A 532 6.43 -30.31 16.24
CA ASN A 532 6.92 -28.92 16.17
C ASN A 532 7.00 -28.44 14.72
N VAL A 533 5.83 -28.25 14.11
CA VAL A 533 5.71 -27.85 12.71
C VAL A 533 5.03 -26.49 12.63
N LYS A 534 5.65 -25.53 11.90
CA LYS A 534 5.10 -24.18 11.68
C LYS A 534 5.13 -23.81 10.20
N ASN A 535 4.12 -23.09 9.74
CA ASN A 535 4.08 -22.54 8.40
C ASN A 535 4.68 -21.13 8.37
N LEU A 536 5.54 -20.82 7.42
CA LEU A 536 5.96 -19.43 7.17
C LEU A 536 4.75 -18.62 6.69
N SER A 537 4.34 -17.69 7.54
CA SER A 537 3.22 -16.80 7.22
C SER A 537 3.49 -16.06 5.91
N SER A 538 2.55 -16.18 4.95
CA SER A 538 2.65 -15.58 3.60
C SER A 538 3.78 -16.12 2.70
N GLY A 539 4.49 -17.15 3.12
CA GLY A 539 5.44 -17.90 2.29
C GLY A 539 6.67 -17.15 1.82
N TYR A 540 7.33 -17.73 0.81
CA TYR A 540 8.56 -17.20 0.22
C TYR A 540 8.40 -15.80 -0.37
N LYS A 541 7.25 -15.47 -0.94
CA LYS A 541 6.98 -14.17 -1.55
C LYS A 541 7.21 -13.01 -0.57
N THR A 542 6.64 -13.09 0.64
CA THR A 542 6.87 -12.05 1.65
C THR A 542 8.30 -12.08 2.20
N TYR A 543 8.88 -13.27 2.36
CA TYR A 543 10.27 -13.40 2.81
C TYR A 543 11.23 -12.72 1.84
N SER A 544 11.19 -13.10 0.55
CA SER A 544 12.08 -12.53 -0.47
C SER A 544 11.87 -11.01 -0.63
N THR A 545 10.62 -10.55 -0.72
CA THR A 545 10.32 -9.12 -0.83
C THR A 545 10.88 -8.32 0.34
N ALA A 546 10.86 -8.88 1.56
CA ALA A 546 11.31 -8.19 2.77
C ALA A 546 12.83 -8.21 2.96
N ILE A 547 13.56 -9.17 2.35
CA ILE A 547 15.01 -9.34 2.55
C ILE A 547 15.81 -8.83 1.36
N GLU A 548 15.21 -8.82 0.16
CA GLU A 548 15.92 -8.35 -1.04
C GLU A 548 16.44 -6.91 -0.85
N PRO A 549 17.72 -6.66 -1.16
CA PRO A 549 18.24 -5.30 -1.13
C PRO A 549 17.51 -4.44 -2.17
N ILE A 550 17.25 -3.18 -1.80
CA ILE A 550 16.65 -2.19 -2.71
C ILE A 550 17.71 -1.86 -3.78
N VAL A 551 17.53 -2.40 -4.97
CA VAL A 551 18.40 -2.12 -6.12
C VAL A 551 17.76 -1.04 -6.97
N THR A 552 18.28 0.17 -6.92
CA THR A 552 17.86 1.26 -7.80
C THR A 552 18.35 0.98 -9.22
N ARG A 553 17.45 0.72 -10.15
CA ARG A 553 17.79 0.66 -11.58
C ARG A 553 18.01 2.08 -12.07
N THR A 554 19.22 2.44 -12.45
CA THR A 554 19.50 3.73 -13.10
C THR A 554 18.89 3.75 -14.51
N ALA A 555 18.36 4.90 -14.93
CA ALA A 555 17.75 5.10 -16.25
C ALA A 555 18.68 4.73 -17.42
N ALA A 556 19.99 4.71 -17.23
CA ALA A 556 20.99 4.26 -18.20
C ALA A 556 20.80 2.80 -18.63
N THR A 557 20.36 1.91 -17.72
CA THR A 557 20.03 0.51 -18.07
C THR A 557 18.72 0.36 -18.81
N ALA A 558 17.86 1.39 -18.80
CA ALA A 558 16.62 1.42 -19.58
C ALA A 558 16.80 2.05 -20.97
N MET A 559 17.78 2.95 -21.11
CA MET A 559 18.06 3.65 -22.37
C MET A 559 18.91 2.83 -23.35
N ASP A 560 19.79 1.96 -22.85
CA ASP A 560 20.58 1.03 -23.69
C ASP A 560 19.71 0.00 -24.45
N ARG A 561 18.43 -0.10 -24.11
CA ARG A 561 17.46 -0.98 -24.80
C ARG A 561 16.54 -0.25 -25.78
N ARG A 562 16.62 1.08 -25.90
CA ARG A 562 15.86 1.87 -26.90
C ARG A 562 16.62 2.17 -28.18
N MET A 563 17.88 1.80 -28.30
CA MET A 563 18.73 2.18 -29.42
C MET A 563 18.86 1.10 -30.53
N ASP A 564 17.99 0.07 -30.53
CA ASP A 564 18.06 -0.95 -31.59
C ASP A 564 16.76 -1.05 -32.42
N THR A 565 16.07 0.07 -32.63
CA THR A 565 14.87 0.12 -33.47
C THR A 565 15.00 1.06 -34.68
N ASP A 566 16.20 1.22 -35.23
CA ASP A 566 16.31 1.89 -36.55
C ASP A 566 17.49 1.33 -37.37
N THR A 567 17.30 0.15 -37.93
CA THR A 567 18.01 -0.23 -39.16
C THR A 567 17.05 -1.00 -40.06
N ARG A 568 16.54 -0.28 -41.06
CA ARG A 568 15.87 -0.84 -42.22
C ARG A 568 16.80 -1.81 -42.92
N LEU A 569 16.47 -3.07 -42.88
CA LEU A 569 16.80 -4.06 -43.94
C LEU A 569 15.75 -5.17 -43.88
N GLY A 570 15.16 -5.48 -45.02
CA GLY A 570 14.01 -6.33 -45.19
C GLY A 570 14.17 -7.67 -44.49
N SER A 571 13.35 -7.93 -43.48
CA SER A 571 13.22 -9.23 -42.86
C SER A 571 11.76 -9.68 -42.84
N LYS A 572 11.58 -10.93 -43.21
CA LYS A 572 10.33 -11.68 -43.01
C LYS A 572 9.72 -11.31 -41.67
N ARG A 573 8.43 -10.97 -41.65
CA ARG A 573 7.64 -10.78 -40.42
C ARG A 573 7.82 -12.01 -39.54
N MET A 574 8.68 -11.92 -38.49
CA MET A 574 8.81 -12.99 -37.53
C MET A 574 7.51 -13.06 -36.72
N LYS A 575 6.95 -14.25 -36.66
CA LYS A 575 5.68 -14.52 -35.97
C LYS A 575 5.97 -14.53 -34.49
N THR A 576 5.46 -13.56 -33.70
CA THR A 576 5.53 -13.56 -32.24
C THR A 576 4.26 -14.19 -31.69
N LEU A 577 4.39 -15.28 -30.96
CA LEU A 577 3.27 -15.93 -30.27
C LEU A 577 3.00 -15.19 -28.95
N ARG A 578 1.79 -14.65 -28.82
CA ARG A 578 1.37 -13.94 -27.60
C ARG A 578 0.63 -14.88 -26.65
N ILE A 579 0.97 -14.78 -25.34
CA ILE A 579 0.46 -15.66 -24.29
C ILE A 579 0.06 -14.82 -23.10
N ASP A 580 -1.16 -15.00 -22.65
CA ASP A 580 -1.65 -14.43 -21.39
C ASP A 580 -1.45 -15.45 -20.27
N ALA A 581 -0.67 -15.05 -19.26
CA ALA A 581 -0.43 -15.78 -18.02
C ALA A 581 -0.83 -14.95 -16.80
N CYS A 582 -1.66 -13.89 -17.01
CA CYS A 582 -2.19 -13.08 -15.92
C CYS A 582 -3.04 -13.94 -14.97
N GLY A 583 -2.99 -13.60 -13.67
CA GLY A 583 -3.72 -14.35 -12.64
C GLY A 583 -3.12 -15.70 -12.26
N LEU A 584 -2.17 -16.22 -13.03
CA LEU A 584 -1.44 -17.43 -12.66
C LEU A 584 -0.39 -17.09 -11.59
N GLN A 585 -0.36 -17.90 -10.54
CA GLN A 585 0.72 -17.83 -9.55
C GLN A 585 1.87 -18.73 -9.98
N CYS A 586 3.11 -18.41 -9.57
CA CYS A 586 4.27 -19.26 -9.81
C CYS A 586 4.00 -20.71 -9.35
N PRO A 587 4.29 -21.75 -10.17
CA PRO A 587 5.11 -21.70 -11.40
C PRO A 587 4.32 -21.50 -12.70
N GLY A 588 3.02 -21.21 -12.64
CA GLY A 588 2.13 -21.16 -13.79
C GLY A 588 2.69 -20.35 -14.99
N PRO A 589 3.15 -19.10 -14.81
CA PRO A 589 3.71 -18.31 -15.89
C PRO A 589 4.95 -18.95 -16.53
N VAL A 590 5.87 -19.51 -15.73
CA VAL A 590 7.09 -20.16 -16.23
C VAL A 590 6.77 -21.44 -16.99
N MET A 591 5.77 -22.21 -16.55
CA MET A 591 5.28 -23.37 -17.29
C MET A 591 4.69 -22.97 -18.64
N LYS A 592 4.03 -21.83 -18.73
CA LYS A 592 3.53 -21.27 -19.99
C LYS A 592 4.68 -20.87 -20.93
N ILE A 593 5.79 -20.30 -20.40
CA ILE A 593 7.01 -20.06 -21.20
C ILE A 593 7.46 -21.36 -21.82
N LYS A 594 7.64 -22.42 -21.03
CA LYS A 594 8.13 -23.72 -21.49
C LYS A 594 7.24 -24.29 -22.60
N GLN A 595 5.92 -24.37 -22.35
CA GLN A 595 4.97 -24.90 -23.35
C GLN A 595 5.03 -24.11 -24.67
N ALA A 596 5.16 -22.80 -24.59
CA ALA A 596 5.19 -21.95 -25.75
C ALA A 596 6.51 -22.06 -26.52
N ILE A 597 7.64 -22.09 -25.84
CA ILE A 597 8.96 -22.27 -26.47
C ILE A 597 9.06 -23.64 -27.12
N ASP A 598 8.47 -24.68 -26.54
CA ASP A 598 8.44 -26.01 -27.13
C ASP A 598 7.62 -26.05 -28.43
N SER A 599 6.65 -25.16 -28.60
CA SER A 599 5.75 -25.06 -29.77
C SER A 599 6.28 -24.21 -30.93
N ILE A 600 7.37 -23.47 -30.76
CA ILE A 600 7.97 -22.61 -31.79
C ILE A 600 9.34 -23.13 -32.24
N THR A 601 9.81 -22.63 -33.42
CA THR A 601 11.11 -22.99 -33.97
C THR A 601 12.22 -22.04 -33.48
N GLU A 602 13.48 -22.46 -33.61
CA GLU A 602 14.67 -21.67 -33.26
C GLU A 602 14.62 -20.29 -33.96
N GLY A 603 14.94 -19.24 -33.18
CA GLY A 603 14.89 -17.83 -33.63
C GLY A 603 13.50 -17.22 -33.63
N GLU A 604 12.42 -17.97 -33.46
CA GLU A 604 11.07 -17.40 -33.24
C GLU A 604 10.91 -16.89 -31.84
N ARG A 605 9.92 -16.01 -31.62
CA ARG A 605 9.72 -15.30 -30.35
C ARG A 605 8.35 -15.58 -29.74
N ILE A 606 8.33 -15.55 -28.43
CA ILE A 606 7.10 -15.52 -27.62
C ILE A 606 7.05 -14.21 -26.84
N GLU A 607 5.85 -13.66 -26.69
CA GLU A 607 5.54 -12.55 -25.80
C GLU A 607 4.60 -13.08 -24.71
N ILE A 608 5.03 -13.04 -23.48
CA ILE A 608 4.23 -13.51 -22.34
C ILE A 608 3.96 -12.35 -21.40
N VAL A 609 2.71 -12.23 -20.97
CA VAL A 609 2.25 -11.27 -19.96
C VAL A 609 1.83 -12.04 -18.73
N ALA A 610 2.36 -11.66 -17.56
CA ALA A 610 1.97 -12.23 -16.26
C ALA A 610 1.81 -11.13 -15.21
N THR A 611 1.09 -11.43 -14.13
CA THR A 611 0.86 -10.51 -13.01
C THR A 611 1.59 -10.91 -11.73
N ASP A 612 2.48 -11.87 -11.79
CA ASP A 612 3.36 -12.25 -10.69
C ASP A 612 4.61 -11.36 -10.68
N ALA A 613 4.87 -10.66 -9.58
CA ALA A 613 6.03 -9.77 -9.44
C ALA A 613 7.39 -10.51 -9.56
N GLY A 614 7.44 -11.80 -9.26
CA GLY A 614 8.62 -12.65 -9.46
C GLY A 614 8.86 -13.04 -10.92
N PHE A 615 7.84 -12.93 -11.78
CA PHE A 615 7.86 -13.49 -13.13
C PHE A 615 9.02 -12.98 -14.00
N SER A 616 9.31 -11.68 -13.94
CA SER A 616 10.41 -11.10 -14.72
C SER A 616 11.78 -11.72 -14.39
N ARG A 617 12.02 -11.97 -13.11
CA ARG A 617 13.25 -12.61 -12.62
C ARG A 617 13.26 -14.10 -12.94
N ASP A 618 12.14 -14.77 -12.73
CA ASP A 618 11.99 -16.19 -13.00
C ASP A 618 12.15 -16.48 -14.49
N ALA A 619 11.62 -15.61 -15.38
CA ALA A 619 11.80 -15.70 -16.81
C ALA A 619 13.26 -15.49 -17.25
N GLN A 620 13.98 -14.56 -16.62
CA GLN A 620 15.41 -14.36 -16.86
C GLN A 620 16.21 -15.61 -16.45
N ALA A 621 16.01 -16.09 -15.21
CA ALA A 621 16.70 -17.27 -14.69
C ALA A 621 16.40 -18.52 -15.54
N TRP A 622 15.15 -18.64 -16.02
CA TRP A 622 14.76 -19.71 -16.93
C TRP A 622 15.49 -19.61 -18.28
N CYS A 623 15.60 -18.43 -18.86
CA CYS A 623 16.34 -18.21 -20.10
C CYS A 623 17.82 -18.56 -19.92
N ASP A 624 18.44 -18.11 -18.84
CA ASP A 624 19.85 -18.36 -18.51
C ASP A 624 20.13 -19.86 -18.36
N THR A 625 19.16 -20.61 -17.78
CA THR A 625 19.29 -22.06 -17.54
C THR A 625 19.03 -22.90 -18.80
N THR A 626 18.16 -22.43 -19.71
CA THR A 626 17.68 -23.21 -20.86
C THR A 626 18.32 -22.81 -22.18
N GLY A 627 19.23 -21.82 -22.19
CA GLY A 627 19.89 -21.33 -23.40
C GLY A 627 19.00 -20.50 -24.32
N ASN A 628 17.82 -20.08 -23.85
CA ASN A 628 16.95 -19.15 -24.55
C ASN A 628 17.38 -17.70 -24.28
N ARG A 629 16.99 -16.76 -25.14
CA ARG A 629 17.41 -15.36 -25.00
C ARG A 629 16.24 -14.47 -24.58
N LEU A 630 16.36 -13.80 -23.44
CA LEU A 630 15.44 -12.74 -23.03
C LEU A 630 15.72 -11.49 -23.88
N ILE A 631 14.75 -11.06 -24.69
CA ILE A 631 14.87 -9.92 -25.60
C ILE A 631 14.43 -8.64 -24.91
N SER A 632 13.29 -8.68 -24.21
CA SER A 632 12.79 -7.53 -23.47
C SER A 632 12.03 -7.96 -22.21
N ASN A 633 12.00 -7.06 -21.24
CA ASN A 633 11.29 -7.22 -19.99
C ASN A 633 10.75 -5.85 -19.59
N SER A 634 9.44 -5.71 -19.50
CA SER A 634 8.75 -4.46 -19.14
C SER A 634 7.68 -4.72 -18.08
N GLU A 635 7.38 -3.68 -17.30
CA GLU A 635 6.31 -3.70 -16.30
C GLU A 635 5.41 -2.49 -16.51
N GLU A 636 4.10 -2.73 -16.55
CA GLU A 636 3.08 -1.68 -16.57
C GLU A 636 1.87 -2.13 -15.76
N LYS A 637 1.45 -1.34 -14.77
CA LYS A 637 0.27 -1.61 -13.91
C LYS A 637 0.24 -3.01 -13.31
N GLY A 638 1.41 -3.50 -12.84
CA GLY A 638 1.53 -4.83 -12.27
C GLY A 638 1.46 -5.99 -13.27
N LYS A 639 1.52 -5.68 -14.56
CA LYS A 639 1.69 -6.66 -15.63
C LYS A 639 3.15 -6.66 -16.06
N TYR A 640 3.75 -7.82 -16.05
CA TYR A 640 5.12 -8.07 -16.45
C TYR A 640 5.08 -8.71 -17.84
N THR A 641 5.60 -8.02 -18.84
CA THR A 641 5.67 -8.51 -20.22
C THR A 641 7.11 -8.90 -20.52
N VAL A 642 7.35 -10.15 -20.88
CA VAL A 642 8.65 -10.62 -21.35
C VAL A 642 8.56 -11.12 -22.79
N ILE A 643 9.59 -10.79 -23.60
CA ILE A 643 9.78 -11.34 -24.93
C ILE A 643 11.00 -12.25 -24.90
N ILE A 644 10.80 -13.50 -25.27
CA ILE A 644 11.84 -14.54 -25.27
C ILE A 644 11.99 -15.06 -26.69
N GLU A 645 13.23 -15.16 -27.16
CA GLU A 645 13.61 -15.80 -28.41
C GLU A 645 14.16 -17.18 -28.14
N LYS A 646 13.67 -18.19 -28.88
CA LYS A 646 14.16 -19.56 -28.75
C LYS A 646 15.60 -19.66 -29.23
N GLY A 647 16.47 -20.10 -28.32
CA GLY A 647 17.89 -20.33 -28.60
C GLY A 647 18.14 -21.62 -29.38
N SER A 648 19.34 -21.74 -29.98
CA SER A 648 19.79 -22.99 -30.60
C SER A 648 20.02 -24.07 -29.55
N SER A 649 19.58 -25.27 -29.80
CA SER A 649 19.79 -26.46 -28.97
C SER A 649 21.26 -26.93 -28.99
N GLY A 650 22.13 -26.11 -28.38
CA GLY A 650 23.58 -26.33 -28.38
C GLY A 650 24.31 -25.91 -27.12
N ALA A 651 23.72 -26.14 -25.92
CA ALA A 651 24.45 -26.02 -24.66
C ALA A 651 24.08 -27.10 -23.68
N SER A 652 25.02 -27.97 -23.46
CA SER A 652 25.29 -28.85 -22.29
C SER A 652 24.07 -29.21 -21.44
N THR A 653 23.38 -30.25 -21.87
CA THR A 653 22.60 -31.08 -20.98
C THR A 653 23.56 -32.05 -20.27
N MET A 654 23.79 -31.86 -18.96
CA MET A 654 24.12 -33.01 -18.14
C MET A 654 22.95 -33.98 -18.23
N PRO A 655 23.18 -35.25 -18.59
CA PRO A 655 22.10 -36.22 -18.61
C PRO A 655 21.67 -36.53 -17.18
N LEU A 656 20.51 -36.08 -16.79
CA LEU A 656 19.77 -36.73 -15.73
C LEU A 656 19.22 -38.03 -16.31
N GLU A 657 19.79 -39.16 -15.94
CA GLU A 657 19.18 -40.46 -16.18
C GLU A 657 17.78 -40.47 -15.54
N HIS A 658 16.77 -40.30 -16.34
CA HIS A 658 15.38 -40.49 -15.96
C HIS A 658 14.98 -41.91 -16.34
N ASP A 659 14.90 -42.78 -15.33
CA ASP A 659 14.15 -44.02 -15.40
C ASP A 659 12.69 -43.67 -15.77
N SER A 660 12.28 -44.03 -17.00
CA SER A 660 10.98 -43.64 -17.57
C SER A 660 9.85 -44.48 -16.96
N LYS A 661 9.46 -44.17 -15.74
CA LYS A 661 8.25 -44.71 -15.12
C LYS A 661 7.07 -43.80 -15.46
N GLY A 662 6.06 -44.34 -16.13
CA GLY A 662 4.82 -43.64 -16.41
C GLY A 662 4.11 -43.15 -15.17
N LYS A 663 3.28 -42.11 -15.30
CA LYS A 663 2.47 -41.57 -14.19
C LYS A 663 1.06 -42.13 -14.23
N THR A 664 0.57 -42.57 -13.07
CA THR A 664 -0.79 -43.05 -12.89
C THR A 664 -1.56 -42.03 -12.03
N LEU A 665 -2.70 -41.57 -12.53
CA LEU A 665 -3.62 -40.70 -11.83
C LEU A 665 -4.89 -41.49 -11.51
N ILE A 666 -5.37 -41.39 -10.28
CA ILE A 666 -6.60 -42.06 -9.84
C ILE A 666 -7.61 -41.00 -9.44
N MET A 667 -8.77 -40.97 -10.12
CA MET A 667 -9.86 -40.09 -9.82
C MET A 667 -10.89 -40.76 -8.92
N PHE A 668 -11.10 -40.24 -7.70
CA PHE A 668 -11.98 -40.77 -6.68
C PHE A 668 -13.32 -40.06 -6.55
N SER A 669 -13.60 -39.06 -7.36
CA SER A 669 -14.79 -38.20 -7.22
C SER A 669 -15.33 -37.83 -8.60
N ASP A 670 -16.64 -37.63 -8.66
CA ASP A 670 -17.36 -37.10 -9.81
C ASP A 670 -17.50 -35.57 -9.79
N ASP A 671 -16.92 -34.89 -8.81
CA ASP A 671 -16.88 -33.44 -8.77
C ASP A 671 -16.13 -32.89 -9.98
N LEU A 672 -16.77 -31.96 -10.70
CA LEU A 672 -16.22 -31.37 -11.92
C LEU A 672 -14.85 -30.72 -11.69
N ASP A 673 -14.64 -30.06 -10.56
CA ASP A 673 -13.38 -29.40 -10.21
C ASP A 673 -12.24 -30.41 -10.04
N LYS A 674 -12.52 -31.60 -9.49
CA LYS A 674 -11.55 -32.69 -9.33
C LYS A 674 -11.27 -33.40 -10.63
N ALA A 675 -12.28 -33.54 -11.49
CA ALA A 675 -12.12 -34.06 -12.82
C ALA A 675 -11.23 -33.14 -13.68
N LEU A 676 -11.51 -31.85 -13.68
CA LEU A 676 -10.70 -30.85 -14.37
C LEU A 676 -9.25 -30.85 -13.85
N ALA A 677 -9.06 -30.89 -12.52
CA ALA A 677 -7.73 -30.98 -11.93
C ALA A 677 -6.97 -32.23 -12.36
N THR A 678 -7.66 -33.39 -12.43
CA THR A 678 -7.05 -34.65 -12.89
C THR A 678 -6.62 -34.54 -14.36
N PHE A 679 -7.43 -33.98 -15.23
CA PHE A 679 -7.07 -33.79 -16.66
C PHE A 679 -5.97 -32.75 -16.84
N VAL A 680 -5.94 -31.69 -16.04
CA VAL A 680 -4.83 -30.71 -16.07
C VAL A 680 -3.52 -31.35 -15.66
N LEU A 681 -3.53 -32.17 -14.59
CA LEU A 681 -2.35 -32.91 -14.14
C LEU A 681 -1.90 -33.98 -15.16
N ALA A 682 -2.86 -34.67 -15.79
CA ALA A 682 -2.57 -35.62 -16.85
C ALA A 682 -1.89 -34.98 -18.05
N ASN A 683 -2.44 -33.84 -18.50
CA ASN A 683 -1.86 -33.07 -19.60
C ASN A 683 -0.47 -32.52 -19.25
N GLY A 684 -0.30 -32.02 -18.00
CA GLY A 684 1.01 -31.58 -17.54
C GLY A 684 2.04 -32.69 -17.51
N ALA A 685 1.65 -33.89 -17.05
CA ALA A 685 2.53 -35.04 -17.04
C ALA A 685 2.82 -35.58 -18.46
N ALA A 686 1.82 -35.60 -19.36
CA ALA A 686 2.00 -35.98 -20.76
C ALA A 686 2.90 -34.98 -21.50
N ALA A 687 2.81 -33.70 -21.21
CA ALA A 687 3.67 -32.65 -21.78
C ALA A 687 5.16 -32.82 -21.40
N THR A 688 5.46 -33.59 -20.36
CA THR A 688 6.85 -33.96 -19.99
C THR A 688 7.36 -35.23 -20.73
N GLY A 689 6.58 -35.71 -21.71
CA GLY A 689 6.95 -36.89 -22.50
C GLY A 689 6.79 -38.24 -21.75
N GLN A 690 6.09 -38.25 -20.60
CA GLN A 690 5.85 -39.46 -19.82
C GLN A 690 4.50 -40.08 -20.17
N PRO A 691 4.39 -41.41 -20.28
CA PRO A 691 3.11 -42.08 -20.44
C PRO A 691 2.24 -41.83 -19.18
N VAL A 692 1.00 -41.42 -19.40
CA VAL A 692 0.04 -41.10 -18.33
C VAL A 692 -1.15 -42.03 -18.43
N THR A 693 -1.49 -42.69 -17.32
CA THR A 693 -2.68 -43.52 -17.21
C THR A 693 -3.62 -42.90 -16.18
N ILE A 694 -4.89 -42.70 -16.54
CA ILE A 694 -5.92 -42.20 -15.61
C ILE A 694 -6.86 -43.36 -15.25
N PHE A 695 -6.97 -43.65 -13.96
CA PHE A 695 -7.95 -44.57 -13.45
C PHE A 695 -9.13 -43.80 -12.86
N PHE A 696 -10.32 -44.10 -13.37
CA PHE A 696 -11.57 -43.64 -12.78
C PHE A 696 -12.06 -44.69 -11.79
N THR A 697 -12.21 -44.32 -10.52
CA THR A 697 -12.81 -45.20 -9.53
C THR A 697 -14.32 -45.25 -9.66
N PHE A 698 -14.97 -46.18 -8.98
CA PHE A 698 -16.43 -46.38 -9.01
C PHE A 698 -17.22 -45.13 -8.67
N TRP A 699 -16.64 -44.21 -7.87
CA TRP A 699 -17.20 -42.93 -7.50
C TRP A 699 -16.81 -41.78 -8.46
N GLY A 700 -15.92 -42.02 -9.39
CA GLY A 700 -15.48 -41.08 -10.42
C GLY A 700 -16.25 -41.18 -11.73
N LEU A 701 -17.21 -42.09 -11.81
CA LEU A 701 -18.09 -42.31 -12.97
C LEU A 701 -19.53 -42.07 -12.55
N SER A 702 -20.00 -40.84 -12.61
CA SER A 702 -21.45 -40.58 -12.62
C SER A 702 -22.03 -41.18 -13.91
N ARG A 703 -23.11 -41.95 -13.81
CA ARG A 703 -23.82 -42.46 -14.97
C ARG A 703 -24.09 -41.32 -15.94
N PRO A 704 -23.75 -41.42 -17.21
CA PRO A 704 -24.29 -40.52 -18.20
C PRO A 704 -25.82 -40.73 -18.24
N GLU A 705 -26.58 -39.73 -17.87
CA GLU A 705 -27.96 -39.72 -18.19
C GLU A 705 -28.16 -39.93 -19.70
N LYS A 706 -29.02 -40.85 -20.06
CA LYS A 706 -29.37 -41.12 -21.44
C LYS A 706 -29.85 -39.85 -22.11
N GLY A 707 -29.10 -39.33 -23.07
CA GLY A 707 -29.57 -38.28 -23.91
C GLY A 707 -28.50 -37.36 -24.47
N LEU A 708 -27.65 -37.86 -25.34
CA LEU A 708 -27.05 -37.13 -26.44
C LEU A 708 -26.64 -38.17 -27.48
N GLN A 709 -27.52 -38.39 -28.42
CA GLN A 709 -27.19 -38.96 -29.75
C GLN A 709 -26.49 -37.90 -30.58
#